data_7aff8461c2771bbb27a50a0d754ed2b6
#
_entry.id   7aff8461c2771bbb27a50a0d754ed2b6
#
_cell.length_a   1.000
_cell.length_b   1.000
_cell.length_c   1.000
_cell.angle_alpha   90.00
_cell.angle_beta   90.00
_cell.angle_gamma   90.00
#
_symmetry.space_group_name_H-M   'P 1'
#
loop_
_entity.id
_entity.type
_entity.pdbx_description
1 polymer ?
#
loop_
_entity_poly.entity_id
_entity_poly.type
_entity_poly.pdbx_seq_one_letter_code
_entity_poly.pdbx_strand_id
1 'polypeptide(L)'
;MDEHQSGVKLEEALEAKKELDVKAQKILEEKEADSRMRTYTGPLGRAVAVLLCVWTAFQLYFTTIGAISAVNLRAIHCIFLLVFTFLLFPTFKKETRKRKFPPLWEVAFILCSAGSLLYLILNYTRIARTGGRISDMEVAIALVAVVCVFEAARRASGNLAVLAGIFLAYNWFGAYLPGYLGHNGFTLKRVLITQFWGTQGILGTGIGVSATYIFLFVVFGAFLKYSGFSKFINDFSLTLVGTTSGGPAKVAVIASGLMGMINGSAIANVATTGTITIPLMKRTGYKSEFAGAVEAVASTGGQFTPPIMGAVGFVMAEFLNLSYTYVALAAVTPALLYYIGLLLAVHFEAKRLGLSGIARENIPDAMSVIKEQGHLVLPLVSLIGLMFTGFTPLYAAVISIFITVAASWLRKETRMTGDKIIAAVIEGARSAVSVGVCCVIIGVIIGTVTLTSMGLNMGYLILSLLQDNHVYLAGFLVMIMSAILGMGVPGVAAYVIVQAVAVPVLIKAGVLPLIAHMFCLIYACLSNITPPVAMSAYVASGIAGSDQTKTGLMAVRLGLIGFIIPFFFLDNPVLLIGVDPAATAVETLWAVFSAAVGTFALVGALEGWILCKCGWAERIVLFIASPLLLFPGTMTDFAGFAGIAAVIGFQFLRRRKET
;
A
#
# COMPACT_ATOMS: atom_id res chain seq x y z
N MET A 1 32.97 -32.64 20.50
CA MET A 1 33.12 -32.24 19.08
C MET A 1 31.85 -31.58 18.54
N ASP A 2 30.68 -31.86 19.09
CA ASP A 2 29.40 -31.31 18.58
C ASP A 2 29.10 -29.84 18.97
N GLU A 3 29.54 -29.39 20.15
CA GLU A 3 29.33 -27.99 20.58
C GLU A 3 30.15 -26.97 19.76
N HIS A 4 31.35 -27.35 19.34
CA HIS A 4 32.19 -26.47 18.53
C HIS A 4 31.66 -26.35 17.08
N GLN A 5 31.11 -27.42 16.52
CA GLN A 5 30.47 -27.40 15.20
C GLN A 5 29.11 -26.65 15.20
N SER A 6 28.36 -26.70 16.31
CA SER A 6 27.10 -25.93 16.44
C SER A 6 27.37 -24.43 16.61
N GLY A 7 28.46 -24.05 17.31
CA GLY A 7 28.89 -22.64 17.45
C GLY A 7 29.33 -22.02 16.11
N VAL A 8 30.14 -22.74 15.32
CA VAL A 8 30.58 -22.28 13.99
C VAL A 8 29.39 -22.11 13.02
N LYS A 9 28.45 -23.06 13.00
CA LYS A 9 27.24 -22.93 12.19
C LYS A 9 26.33 -21.77 12.60
N LEU A 10 26.30 -21.43 13.89
CA LEU A 10 25.52 -20.29 14.40
C LEU A 10 26.19 -18.96 14.02
N GLU A 11 27.53 -18.86 14.09
CA GLU A 11 28.28 -17.69 13.65
C GLU A 11 28.15 -17.47 12.14
N GLU A 12 28.31 -18.51 11.33
CA GLU A 12 28.12 -18.44 9.87
C GLU A 12 26.68 -18.01 9.52
N ALA A 13 25.67 -18.48 10.24
CA ALA A 13 24.27 -18.08 10.04
C ALA A 13 24.02 -16.61 10.43
N LEU A 14 24.69 -16.12 11.48
CA LEU A 14 24.62 -14.73 11.92
C LEU A 14 25.36 -13.79 10.95
N GLU A 15 26.50 -14.19 10.42
CA GLU A 15 27.23 -13.43 9.40
C GLU A 15 26.45 -13.37 8.10
N ALA A 16 25.91 -14.49 7.61
CA ALA A 16 25.07 -14.54 6.42
C ALA A 16 23.82 -13.66 6.57
N LYS A 17 23.20 -13.61 7.75
CA LYS A 17 22.09 -12.72 8.06
C LYS A 17 22.52 -11.25 8.01
N LYS A 18 23.66 -10.89 8.61
CA LYS A 18 24.22 -9.53 8.57
C LYS A 18 24.51 -9.08 7.13
N GLU A 19 25.09 -9.95 6.30
CA GLU A 19 25.34 -9.65 4.89
C GLU A 19 24.05 -9.40 4.10
N LEU A 20 23.02 -10.22 4.35
CA LEU A 20 21.69 -10.05 3.72
C LEU A 20 21.01 -8.74 4.17
N ASP A 21 21.10 -8.41 5.45
CA ASP A 21 20.56 -7.15 5.99
C ASP A 21 21.29 -5.94 5.38
N VAL A 22 22.63 -5.99 5.26
CA VAL A 22 23.43 -4.95 4.60
C VAL A 22 23.08 -4.82 3.12
N LYS A 23 22.88 -5.95 2.43
CA LYS A 23 22.50 -5.95 1.01
C LYS A 23 21.09 -5.41 0.81
N ALA A 24 20.13 -5.82 1.63
CA ALA A 24 18.76 -5.29 1.62
C ALA A 24 18.76 -3.78 1.88
N GLN A 25 19.55 -3.32 2.85
CA GLN A 25 19.68 -1.92 3.17
C GLN A 25 20.28 -1.10 2.01
N LYS A 26 21.30 -1.62 1.31
CA LYS A 26 21.86 -0.95 0.11
C LYS A 26 20.82 -0.83 -1.01
N ILE A 27 20.03 -1.87 -1.25
CA ILE A 27 18.98 -1.85 -2.28
C ILE A 27 17.87 -0.87 -1.91
N LEU A 28 17.47 -0.83 -0.64
CA LEU A 28 16.55 0.18 -0.12
C LEU A 28 17.10 1.58 -0.34
N GLU A 29 18.37 1.79 -0.05
CA GLU A 29 19.05 3.07 -0.23
C GLU A 29 19.06 3.54 -1.68
N GLU A 30 19.11 2.62 -2.64
CA GLU A 30 19.02 2.94 -4.06
C GLU A 30 17.58 3.22 -4.51
N LYS A 31 16.61 2.49 -3.98
CA LYS A 31 15.23 2.49 -4.46
C LYS A 31 14.26 3.33 -3.63
N GLU A 32 14.46 3.41 -2.32
CA GLU A 32 13.61 4.15 -1.40
C GLU A 32 14.29 5.42 -0.87
N ALA A 33 13.57 6.55 -0.94
CA ALA A 33 14.09 7.82 -0.44
C ALA A 33 14.25 7.82 1.09
N ASP A 34 13.37 7.11 1.81
CA ASP A 34 13.34 7.07 3.28
C ASP A 34 14.61 6.47 3.87
N SER A 35 15.20 5.48 3.21
CA SER A 35 16.45 4.86 3.64
C SER A 35 17.68 5.78 3.47
N ARG A 36 17.53 6.89 2.74
CA ARG A 36 18.58 7.91 2.51
C ARG A 36 18.48 9.11 3.43
N MET A 37 17.56 9.11 4.39
CA MET A 37 17.41 10.21 5.32
C MET A 37 18.69 10.48 6.11
N ARG A 38 19.01 11.75 6.27
CA ARG A 38 20.15 12.22 7.08
C ARG A 38 19.92 11.98 8.55
N THR A 39 21.03 11.78 9.25
CA THR A 39 21.08 11.78 10.71
C THR A 39 21.97 12.93 11.17
N TYR A 40 21.46 13.73 12.07
CA TYR A 40 22.23 14.80 12.70
C TYR A 40 22.81 14.33 14.01
N THR A 41 24.05 14.75 14.31
CA THR A 41 24.73 14.46 15.57
C THR A 41 24.77 15.70 16.46
N GLY A 42 24.90 15.51 17.78
CA GLY A 42 25.01 16.60 18.75
C GLY A 42 23.70 17.36 19.02
N PRO A 43 23.75 18.67 19.31
CA PRO A 43 22.59 19.47 19.71
C PRO A 43 21.48 19.51 18.66
N LEU A 44 21.86 19.62 17.38
CA LEU A 44 20.87 19.65 16.29
C LEU A 44 20.12 18.34 16.16
N GLY A 45 20.80 17.20 16.33
CA GLY A 45 20.13 15.89 16.32
C GLY A 45 19.05 15.79 17.42
N ARG A 46 19.36 16.30 18.62
CA ARG A 46 18.38 16.39 19.72
C ARG A 46 17.25 17.34 19.37
N ALA A 47 17.54 18.51 18.79
CA ALA A 47 16.51 19.46 18.39
C ALA A 47 15.56 18.88 17.34
N VAL A 48 16.06 18.16 16.33
CA VAL A 48 15.25 17.47 15.32
C VAL A 48 14.36 16.39 15.98
N ALA A 49 14.90 15.61 16.92
CA ALA A 49 14.13 14.61 17.65
C ALA A 49 13.01 15.24 18.48
N VAL A 50 13.29 16.33 19.18
CA VAL A 50 12.28 17.10 19.95
C VAL A 50 11.20 17.65 19.03
N LEU A 51 11.57 18.23 17.88
CA LEU A 51 10.61 18.75 16.91
C LEU A 51 9.71 17.66 16.33
N LEU A 52 10.24 16.44 16.07
CA LEU A 52 9.43 15.29 15.66
C LEU A 52 8.43 14.87 16.74
N CYS A 53 8.86 14.88 18.00
CA CYS A 53 7.96 14.61 19.13
C CYS A 53 6.88 15.70 19.29
N VAL A 54 7.25 16.97 19.14
CA VAL A 54 6.30 18.11 19.16
C VAL A 54 5.29 17.99 18.04
N TRP A 55 5.73 17.66 16.82
CA TRP A 55 4.83 17.44 15.69
C TRP A 55 3.87 16.28 15.96
N THR A 56 4.36 15.16 16.50
CA THR A 56 3.50 14.02 16.85
C THR A 56 2.48 14.40 17.93
N ALA A 57 2.90 15.10 18.97
CA ALA A 57 2.00 15.57 20.02
C ALA A 57 0.95 16.55 19.49
N PHE A 58 1.36 17.49 18.63
CA PHE A 58 0.46 18.42 17.94
C PHE A 58 -0.58 17.64 17.13
N GLN A 59 -0.14 16.67 16.35
CA GLN A 59 -1.00 15.92 15.46
C GLN A 59 -2.00 15.05 16.25
N LEU A 60 -1.54 14.34 17.28
CA LEU A 60 -2.39 13.55 18.17
C LEU A 60 -3.47 14.42 18.84
N TYR A 61 -3.09 15.61 19.34
CA TYR A 61 -4.01 16.50 20.04
C TYR A 61 -5.07 17.10 19.11
N PHE A 62 -4.65 17.71 17.99
CA PHE A 62 -5.58 18.44 17.10
C PHE A 62 -6.41 17.55 16.18
N THR A 63 -6.03 16.29 16.00
CA THR A 63 -6.86 15.33 15.26
C THR A 63 -7.92 14.65 16.12
N THR A 64 -7.81 14.73 17.44
CA THR A 64 -8.75 14.05 18.36
C THR A 64 -9.51 14.98 19.28
N ILE A 65 -8.83 15.90 19.98
CA ILE A 65 -9.40 16.68 21.08
C ILE A 65 -9.49 18.17 20.71
N GLY A 66 -8.44 18.70 20.08
CA GLY A 66 -8.30 20.12 19.83
C GLY A 66 -9.17 20.59 18.66
N ALA A 67 -9.73 21.82 18.78
CA ALA A 67 -10.47 22.47 17.72
C ALA A 67 -9.55 23.39 16.92
N ILE A 68 -9.32 23.07 15.63
CA ILE A 68 -8.58 23.90 14.68
C ILE A 68 -9.28 23.86 13.32
N SER A 69 -9.21 24.92 12.54
CA SER A 69 -9.77 24.90 11.19
C SER A 69 -9.01 23.88 10.31
N ALA A 70 -9.71 23.19 9.42
CA ALA A 70 -9.10 22.20 8.53
C ALA A 70 -7.95 22.78 7.69
N VAL A 71 -8.09 24.04 7.24
CA VAL A 71 -7.04 24.72 6.46
C VAL A 71 -5.80 24.96 7.30
N ASN A 72 -5.96 25.42 8.55
CA ASN A 72 -4.83 25.67 9.44
C ASN A 72 -4.14 24.36 9.84
N LEU A 73 -4.89 23.29 10.12
CA LEU A 73 -4.31 21.97 10.39
C LEU A 73 -3.46 21.50 9.21
N ARG A 74 -4.00 21.56 8.00
CA ARG A 74 -3.32 21.19 6.75
C ARG A 74 -2.07 22.05 6.50
N ALA A 75 -2.16 23.34 6.71
CA ALA A 75 -1.05 24.26 6.50
C ALA A 75 0.08 24.05 7.52
N ILE A 76 -0.23 23.89 8.81
CA ILE A 76 0.76 23.59 9.86
C ILE A 76 1.42 22.23 9.60
N HIS A 77 0.63 21.20 9.27
CA HIS A 77 1.16 19.90 8.90
C HIS A 77 2.10 20.01 7.69
N CYS A 78 1.74 20.80 6.67
CA CYS A 78 2.57 21.04 5.50
C CYS A 78 3.88 21.76 5.87
N ILE A 79 3.86 22.71 6.81
CA ILE A 79 5.09 23.35 7.34
C ILE A 79 6.02 22.27 7.92
N PHE A 80 5.52 21.40 8.81
CA PHE A 80 6.33 20.34 9.39
C PHE A 80 6.90 19.41 8.32
N LEU A 81 6.07 19.00 7.35
CA LEU A 81 6.50 18.13 6.25
C LEU A 81 7.64 18.75 5.43
N LEU A 82 7.50 20.01 5.01
CA LEU A 82 8.52 20.68 4.20
C LEU A 82 9.79 20.94 5.00
N VAL A 83 9.68 21.40 6.25
CA VAL A 83 10.82 21.59 7.14
C VAL A 83 11.58 20.28 7.35
N PHE A 84 10.89 19.19 7.70
CA PHE A 84 11.55 17.90 7.88
C PHE A 84 12.10 17.33 6.58
N THR A 85 11.44 17.58 5.45
CA THR A 85 11.98 17.15 4.15
C THR A 85 13.32 17.80 3.87
N PHE A 86 13.43 19.10 4.01
CA PHE A 86 14.69 19.81 3.77
C PHE A 86 15.75 19.50 4.82
N LEU A 87 15.38 19.17 6.05
CA LEU A 87 16.32 18.68 7.06
C LEU A 87 16.77 17.24 6.77
N LEU A 88 15.83 16.33 6.53
CA LEU A 88 16.13 14.89 6.52
C LEU A 88 16.56 14.35 5.14
N PHE A 89 16.03 14.89 4.04
CA PHE A 89 16.34 14.36 2.70
C PHE A 89 17.49 15.14 2.06
N PRO A 90 18.55 14.46 1.60
CA PRO A 90 19.68 15.12 0.95
C PRO A 90 19.29 15.72 -0.40
N THR A 91 19.90 16.84 -0.78
CA THR A 91 19.71 17.47 -2.08
C THR A 91 20.22 16.58 -3.22
N PHE A 92 21.35 15.91 -3.01
CA PHE A 92 22.01 15.01 -3.97
C PHE A 92 22.12 13.59 -3.42
N LYS A 93 21.93 12.57 -4.28
CA LYS A 93 21.96 11.15 -3.90
C LYS A 93 23.29 10.68 -3.27
N LYS A 94 24.41 11.32 -3.63
CA LYS A 94 25.77 10.98 -3.15
C LYS A 94 26.19 11.74 -1.89
N GLU A 95 25.30 12.48 -1.28
CA GLU A 95 25.66 13.33 -0.16
C GLU A 95 25.83 12.55 1.15
N THR A 96 26.76 13.03 2.02
CA THR A 96 27.07 12.39 3.30
C THR A 96 25.86 12.44 4.24
N ARG A 97 25.48 11.30 4.81
CA ARG A 97 24.29 11.16 5.67
C ARG A 97 24.47 11.74 7.06
N LYS A 98 25.68 11.70 7.63
CA LYS A 98 25.98 12.24 8.96
C LYS A 98 26.46 13.67 8.84
N ARG A 99 25.71 14.62 9.36
CA ARG A 99 26.07 16.05 9.36
C ARG A 99 25.87 16.68 10.73
N LYS A 100 26.62 17.77 10.98
CA LYS A 100 26.43 18.60 12.17
C LYS A 100 25.42 19.72 11.92
N PHE A 101 25.39 20.30 10.69
CA PHE A 101 24.51 21.42 10.30
C PHE A 101 23.98 21.22 8.88
N PRO A 102 22.74 21.71 8.58
CA PRO A 102 22.22 21.74 7.23
C PRO A 102 22.97 22.77 6.37
N PRO A 103 23.11 22.57 5.05
CA PRO A 103 23.62 23.60 4.13
C PRO A 103 22.75 24.85 4.13
N LEU A 104 23.35 26.02 3.82
CA LEU A 104 22.64 27.30 3.84
C LEU A 104 21.42 27.36 2.89
N TRP A 105 21.52 26.72 1.72
CA TRP A 105 20.38 26.67 0.78
C TRP A 105 19.18 25.88 1.33
N GLU A 106 19.41 24.88 2.19
CA GLU A 106 18.32 24.17 2.85
C GLU A 106 17.62 25.01 3.89
N VAL A 107 18.38 25.81 4.63
CA VAL A 107 17.83 26.82 5.54
C VAL A 107 16.97 27.83 4.77
N ALA A 108 17.43 28.25 3.58
CA ALA A 108 16.63 29.13 2.72
C ALA A 108 15.32 28.48 2.28
N PHE A 109 15.32 27.21 1.84
CA PHE A 109 14.09 26.47 1.49
C PHE A 109 13.16 26.31 2.71
N ILE A 110 13.71 26.05 3.90
CA ILE A 110 12.95 25.95 5.15
C ILE A 110 12.24 27.29 5.44
N LEU A 111 12.98 28.39 5.38
CA LEU A 111 12.42 29.74 5.65
C LEU A 111 11.39 30.15 4.61
N CYS A 112 11.64 29.90 3.32
CA CYS A 112 10.71 30.21 2.24
C CYS A 112 9.42 29.41 2.36
N SER A 113 9.50 28.09 2.60
CA SER A 113 8.33 27.24 2.71
C SER A 113 7.51 27.54 3.97
N ALA A 114 8.17 27.67 5.13
CA ALA A 114 7.49 28.01 6.38
C ALA A 114 6.88 29.43 6.31
N GLY A 115 7.61 30.40 5.76
CA GLY A 115 7.14 31.78 5.61
C GLY A 115 5.93 31.89 4.69
N SER A 116 5.95 31.22 3.54
CA SER A 116 4.82 31.20 2.59
C SER A 116 3.55 30.60 3.21
N LEU A 117 3.68 29.48 3.92
CA LEU A 117 2.54 28.82 4.58
C LEU A 117 2.06 29.59 5.81
N LEU A 118 2.97 30.21 6.57
CA LEU A 118 2.59 31.08 7.69
C LEU A 118 1.83 32.31 7.19
N TYR A 119 2.29 32.93 6.10
CA TYR A 119 1.56 34.01 5.45
C TYR A 119 0.16 33.59 5.03
N LEU A 120 0.02 32.37 4.48
CA LEU A 120 -1.28 31.81 4.11
C LEU A 120 -2.17 31.66 5.35
N ILE A 121 -1.68 31.08 6.45
CA ILE A 121 -2.47 30.91 7.69
C ILE A 121 -3.01 32.26 8.17
N LEU A 122 -2.18 33.30 8.18
CA LEU A 122 -2.55 34.63 8.67
C LEU A 122 -3.54 35.35 7.75
N ASN A 123 -3.47 35.11 6.44
CA ASN A 123 -4.24 35.88 5.43
C ASN A 123 -5.36 35.05 4.76
N TYR A 124 -5.51 33.76 5.06
CA TYR A 124 -6.46 32.87 4.39
C TYR A 124 -7.89 33.41 4.43
N THR A 125 -8.35 33.84 5.61
CA THR A 125 -9.71 34.37 5.80
C THR A 125 -9.96 35.61 4.97
N ARG A 126 -8.97 36.50 4.83
CA ARG A 126 -9.04 37.71 4.00
C ARG A 126 -9.16 37.34 2.53
N ILE A 127 -8.28 36.46 2.03
CA ILE A 127 -8.25 36.00 0.63
C ILE A 127 -9.55 35.25 0.26
N ALA A 128 -10.04 34.39 1.12
CA ALA A 128 -11.29 33.68 0.91
C ALA A 128 -12.49 34.63 0.82
N ARG A 129 -12.56 35.66 1.69
CA ARG A 129 -13.63 36.69 1.67
C ARG A 129 -13.60 37.57 0.42
N THR A 130 -12.44 37.78 -0.18
CA THR A 130 -12.30 38.56 -1.42
C THR A 130 -12.55 37.77 -2.70
N GLY A 131 -13.09 36.56 -2.59
CA GLY A 131 -13.35 35.70 -3.75
C GLY A 131 -12.07 35.18 -4.43
N GLY A 132 -10.97 35.07 -3.68
CA GLY A 132 -9.68 34.62 -4.21
C GLY A 132 -8.91 35.71 -5.00
N ARG A 133 -9.25 36.97 -4.85
CA ARG A 133 -8.45 38.04 -5.43
C ARG A 133 -7.12 38.15 -4.69
N ILE A 134 -6.02 38.00 -5.42
CA ILE A 134 -4.66 38.01 -4.91
C ILE A 134 -3.86 39.14 -5.56
N SER A 135 -2.97 39.76 -4.78
CA SER A 135 -2.00 40.79 -5.21
C SER A 135 -0.80 40.13 -5.91
N ASP A 136 0.02 40.91 -6.58
CA ASP A 136 1.23 40.42 -7.25
C ASP A 136 2.26 39.86 -6.23
N MET A 137 2.32 40.43 -5.01
CA MET A 137 3.11 39.85 -3.92
C MET A 137 2.62 38.46 -3.53
N GLU A 138 1.31 38.25 -3.47
CA GLU A 138 0.72 36.94 -3.15
C GLU A 138 0.91 35.94 -4.30
N VAL A 139 0.99 36.41 -5.54
CA VAL A 139 1.40 35.56 -6.69
C VAL A 139 2.84 35.10 -6.50
N ALA A 140 3.76 36.00 -6.11
CA ALA A 140 5.15 35.62 -5.85
C ALA A 140 5.29 34.64 -4.68
N ILE A 141 4.55 34.84 -3.57
CA ILE A 141 4.52 33.91 -2.42
C ILE A 141 4.04 32.52 -2.85
N ALA A 142 2.96 32.44 -3.61
CA ALA A 142 2.43 31.18 -4.11
C ALA A 142 3.43 30.45 -5.03
N LEU A 143 4.12 31.21 -5.90
CA LEU A 143 5.14 30.65 -6.79
C LEU A 143 6.30 30.05 -5.98
N VAL A 144 6.80 30.77 -4.98
CA VAL A 144 7.85 30.29 -4.07
C VAL A 144 7.40 29.03 -3.35
N ALA A 145 6.16 29.00 -2.83
CA ALA A 145 5.61 27.82 -2.17
C ALA A 145 5.55 26.60 -3.10
N VAL A 146 5.05 26.78 -4.33
CA VAL A 146 4.97 25.71 -5.34
C VAL A 146 6.38 25.19 -5.66
N VAL A 147 7.37 26.06 -5.86
CA VAL A 147 8.78 25.66 -6.10
C VAL A 147 9.33 24.84 -4.92
N CYS A 148 9.07 25.27 -3.67
CA CYS A 148 9.48 24.53 -2.48
C CYS A 148 8.82 23.14 -2.43
N VAL A 149 7.54 23.02 -2.79
CA VAL A 149 6.82 21.75 -2.84
C VAL A 149 7.42 20.82 -3.90
N PHE A 150 7.73 21.35 -5.10
CA PHE A 150 8.37 20.55 -6.15
C PHE A 150 9.77 20.10 -5.75
N GLU A 151 10.57 20.94 -5.11
CA GLU A 151 11.89 20.57 -4.61
C GLU A 151 11.81 19.51 -3.50
N ALA A 152 10.85 19.64 -2.58
CA ALA A 152 10.60 18.64 -1.55
C ALA A 152 10.19 17.29 -2.17
N ALA A 153 9.27 17.31 -3.13
CA ALA A 153 8.81 16.13 -3.85
C ALA A 153 9.94 15.46 -4.66
N ARG A 154 10.82 16.25 -5.30
CA ARG A 154 11.98 15.74 -6.03
C ARG A 154 12.91 14.94 -5.11
N ARG A 155 13.06 15.36 -3.85
CA ARG A 155 13.90 14.66 -2.85
C ARG A 155 13.25 13.39 -2.32
N ALA A 156 11.96 13.44 -2.01
CA ALA A 156 11.20 12.33 -1.44
C ALA A 156 10.75 11.31 -2.51
N SER A 157 10.28 11.78 -3.67
CA SER A 157 9.74 10.93 -4.75
C SER A 157 9.90 11.63 -6.11
N GLY A 158 11.11 11.54 -6.68
CA GLY A 158 11.44 12.26 -7.92
C GLY A 158 10.51 11.97 -9.09
N ASN A 159 10.08 10.71 -9.27
CA ASN A 159 9.14 10.33 -10.34
C ASN A 159 7.80 11.05 -10.21
N LEU A 160 7.32 11.19 -8.98
CA LEU A 160 6.06 11.88 -8.69
C LEU A 160 6.17 13.38 -8.95
N ALA A 161 7.32 13.98 -8.66
CA ALA A 161 7.57 15.39 -8.97
C ALA A 161 7.55 15.64 -10.49
N VAL A 162 8.13 14.74 -11.30
CA VAL A 162 8.07 14.83 -12.78
C VAL A 162 6.64 14.71 -13.27
N LEU A 163 5.89 13.73 -12.76
CA LEU A 163 4.48 13.55 -13.12
C LEU A 163 3.64 14.79 -12.77
N ALA A 164 3.80 15.33 -11.57
CA ALA A 164 3.12 16.55 -11.15
C ALA A 164 3.50 17.76 -12.03
N GLY A 165 4.76 17.82 -12.48
CA GLY A 165 5.22 18.83 -13.42
C GLY A 165 4.52 18.74 -14.77
N ILE A 166 4.33 17.55 -15.30
CA ILE A 166 3.57 17.29 -16.54
C ILE A 166 2.12 17.75 -16.38
N PHE A 167 1.47 17.37 -15.28
CA PHE A 167 0.11 17.81 -15.00
C PHE A 167 0.02 19.33 -14.81
N LEU A 168 0.95 19.94 -14.09
CA LEU A 168 0.98 21.41 -13.94
C LEU A 168 1.13 22.10 -15.29
N ALA A 169 2.02 21.62 -16.15
CA ALA A 169 2.23 22.13 -17.49
C ALA A 169 0.98 22.02 -18.38
N TYR A 170 0.17 20.97 -18.17
CA TYR A 170 -1.08 20.79 -18.90
C TYR A 170 -2.04 21.98 -18.74
N ASN A 171 -2.02 22.74 -17.64
CA ASN A 171 -2.85 23.95 -17.49
C ASN A 171 -2.63 24.98 -18.61
N TRP A 172 -1.46 24.99 -19.24
CA TRP A 172 -1.14 25.90 -20.36
C TRP A 172 -1.13 25.17 -21.69
N PHE A 173 -0.46 24.02 -21.76
CA PHE A 173 -0.28 23.28 -23.02
C PHE A 173 -1.52 22.51 -23.45
N GLY A 174 -2.47 22.25 -22.56
CA GLY A 174 -3.75 21.61 -22.88
C GLY A 174 -4.59 22.41 -23.90
N ALA A 175 -4.33 23.72 -24.05
CA ALA A 175 -4.96 24.52 -25.09
C ALA A 175 -4.60 24.11 -26.52
N TYR A 176 -3.50 23.41 -26.72
CA TYR A 176 -3.04 22.92 -28.03
C TYR A 176 -3.43 21.47 -28.32
N LEU A 177 -4.07 20.78 -27.36
CA LEU A 177 -4.50 19.41 -27.55
C LEU A 177 -5.86 19.34 -28.26
N PRO A 178 -6.05 18.41 -29.18
CA PRO A 178 -7.31 18.23 -29.88
C PRO A 178 -8.34 17.46 -29.07
N GLY A 179 -9.62 17.64 -29.41
CA GLY A 179 -10.73 16.85 -28.89
C GLY A 179 -10.98 17.04 -27.39
N TYR A 180 -11.36 15.98 -26.72
CA TYR A 180 -11.76 16.00 -25.30
C TYR A 180 -10.62 16.37 -24.33
N LEU A 181 -9.37 16.28 -24.75
CA LEU A 181 -8.23 16.68 -23.93
C LEU A 181 -7.91 18.17 -24.07
N GLY A 182 -8.49 18.87 -25.03
CA GLY A 182 -8.30 20.31 -25.23
C GLY A 182 -9.09 21.15 -24.22
N HIS A 183 -8.51 22.28 -23.82
CA HIS A 183 -9.18 23.32 -23.03
C HIS A 183 -8.59 24.71 -23.34
N ASN A 184 -9.27 25.79 -22.93
CA ASN A 184 -8.89 27.17 -23.31
C ASN A 184 -7.61 27.70 -22.66
N GLY A 185 -6.88 26.89 -21.88
CA GLY A 185 -5.72 27.34 -21.10
C GLY A 185 -6.11 28.21 -19.89
N PHE A 186 -5.18 28.36 -18.97
CA PHE A 186 -5.39 29.14 -17.74
C PHE A 186 -4.27 30.14 -17.51
N THR A 187 -4.58 31.28 -16.95
CA THR A 187 -3.58 32.28 -16.53
C THR A 187 -2.79 31.77 -15.34
N LEU A 188 -1.52 32.15 -15.23
CA LEU A 188 -0.67 31.80 -14.08
C LEU A 188 -1.35 32.14 -12.74
N LYS A 189 -1.99 33.31 -12.66
CA LYS A 189 -2.70 33.76 -11.47
C LYS A 189 -3.82 32.77 -11.09
N ARG A 190 -4.62 32.30 -12.06
CA ARG A 190 -5.69 31.32 -11.83
C ARG A 190 -5.16 29.98 -11.37
N VAL A 191 -4.07 29.51 -11.98
CA VAL A 191 -3.41 28.26 -11.58
C VAL A 191 -2.90 28.36 -10.15
N LEU A 192 -2.21 29.44 -9.77
CA LEU A 192 -1.68 29.64 -8.42
C LEU A 192 -2.79 29.81 -7.36
N ILE A 193 -3.92 30.43 -7.71
CA ILE A 193 -5.08 30.48 -6.83
C ILE A 193 -5.58 29.06 -6.52
N THR A 194 -5.73 28.22 -7.52
CA THR A 194 -6.18 26.84 -7.33
C THR A 194 -5.15 26.00 -6.57
N GLN A 195 -3.87 26.13 -6.91
CA GLN A 195 -2.81 25.29 -6.36
C GLN A 195 -2.41 25.62 -4.92
N PHE A 196 -2.40 26.90 -4.55
CA PHE A 196 -1.87 27.31 -3.24
C PHE A 196 -2.91 27.99 -2.34
N TRP A 197 -3.70 28.92 -2.87
CA TRP A 197 -4.67 29.69 -2.06
C TRP A 197 -5.99 28.97 -1.87
N GLY A 198 -6.30 27.99 -2.74
CA GLY A 198 -7.50 27.14 -2.64
C GLY A 198 -7.27 25.87 -1.85
N THR A 199 -8.38 25.15 -1.62
CA THR A 199 -8.40 23.83 -0.96
C THR A 199 -8.47 22.65 -1.94
N GLN A 200 -8.20 22.90 -3.22
CA GLN A 200 -8.21 21.86 -4.27
C GLN A 200 -6.80 21.44 -4.71
N GLY A 201 -5.80 22.27 -4.44
CA GLY A 201 -4.41 22.03 -4.76
C GLY A 201 -3.60 21.45 -3.59
N ILE A 202 -2.49 22.11 -3.26
CA ILE A 202 -1.53 21.72 -2.21
C ILE A 202 -2.22 21.51 -0.85
N LEU A 203 -3.18 22.36 -0.48
CA LEU A 203 -3.96 22.24 0.75
C LEU A 203 -5.26 21.43 0.57
N GLY A 204 -5.33 20.62 -0.48
CA GLY A 204 -6.49 19.80 -0.83
C GLY A 204 -6.67 18.57 0.05
N THR A 205 -7.46 17.61 -0.46
CA THR A 205 -7.80 16.37 0.23
C THR A 205 -6.55 15.53 0.53
N GLY A 206 -5.56 15.49 -0.38
CA GLY A 206 -4.33 14.72 -0.17
C GLY A 206 -3.61 15.07 1.14
N ILE A 207 -3.31 16.36 1.35
CA ILE A 207 -2.69 16.81 2.60
C ILE A 207 -3.65 16.69 3.79
N GLY A 208 -4.96 16.83 3.57
CA GLY A 208 -5.98 16.64 4.60
C GLY A 208 -5.90 15.24 5.21
N VAL A 209 -5.89 14.21 4.37
CA VAL A 209 -5.77 12.82 4.82
C VAL A 209 -4.39 12.54 5.42
N SER A 210 -3.32 13.17 4.89
CA SER A 210 -1.98 13.07 5.48
C SER A 210 -1.94 13.65 6.90
N ALA A 211 -2.57 14.80 7.12
CA ALA A 211 -2.63 15.49 8.40
C ALA A 211 -3.49 14.78 9.44
N THR A 212 -4.30 13.81 9.05
CA THR A 212 -5.21 13.09 9.93
C THR A 212 -4.86 11.60 9.96
N TYR A 213 -5.43 10.83 9.06
CA TYR A 213 -5.35 9.37 9.06
C TYR A 213 -3.94 8.83 8.85
N ILE A 214 -3.24 9.25 7.78
CA ILE A 214 -1.94 8.67 7.41
C ILE A 214 -0.94 8.84 8.55
N PHE A 215 -0.83 10.05 9.09
CA PHE A 215 0.12 10.33 10.18
C PHE A 215 -0.13 9.43 11.39
N LEU A 216 -1.39 9.34 11.86
CA LEU A 216 -1.73 8.55 13.04
C LEU A 216 -1.49 7.06 12.83
N PHE A 217 -1.86 6.52 11.66
CA PHE A 217 -1.68 5.09 11.38
C PHE A 217 -0.22 4.70 11.14
N VAL A 218 0.60 5.60 10.57
CA VAL A 218 2.06 5.39 10.47
C VAL A 218 2.71 5.39 11.86
N VAL A 219 2.31 6.30 12.73
CA VAL A 219 2.76 6.29 14.14
C VAL A 219 2.29 5.03 14.86
N PHE A 220 1.02 4.63 14.72
CA PHE A 220 0.50 3.39 15.30
C PHE A 220 1.30 2.17 14.82
N GLY A 221 1.61 2.08 13.52
CA GLY A 221 2.46 1.02 12.97
C GLY A 221 3.87 0.98 13.58
N ALA A 222 4.46 2.14 13.84
CA ALA A 222 5.74 2.22 14.54
C ALA A 222 5.64 1.71 15.99
N PHE A 223 4.59 2.05 16.71
CA PHE A 223 4.35 1.52 18.07
C PHE A 223 4.18 -0.01 18.06
N LEU A 224 3.41 -0.56 17.12
CA LEU A 224 3.28 -2.01 16.95
C LEU A 224 4.63 -2.67 16.66
N LYS A 225 5.45 -2.07 15.81
CA LYS A 225 6.80 -2.58 15.52
C LYS A 225 7.67 -2.66 16.79
N TYR A 226 7.71 -1.58 17.58
CA TYR A 226 8.53 -1.51 18.80
C TYR A 226 7.99 -2.34 19.97
N SER A 227 6.70 -2.73 19.94
CA SER A 227 6.12 -3.66 20.92
C SER A 227 6.55 -5.12 20.74
N GLY A 228 7.15 -5.46 19.58
CA GLY A 228 7.53 -6.83 19.22
C GLY A 228 6.48 -7.57 18.38
N PHE A 229 5.45 -6.89 17.91
CA PHE A 229 4.36 -7.46 17.11
C PHE A 229 4.86 -8.20 15.85
N SER A 230 5.91 -7.68 15.18
CA SER A 230 6.49 -8.35 14.00
C SER A 230 7.04 -9.75 14.31
N LYS A 231 7.65 -9.94 15.48
CA LYS A 231 8.11 -11.24 15.92
C LYS A 231 6.93 -12.18 16.17
N PHE A 232 5.91 -11.69 16.87
CA PHE A 232 4.68 -12.46 17.11
C PHE A 232 4.05 -12.95 15.79
N ILE A 233 3.91 -12.09 14.79
CA ILE A 233 3.33 -12.47 13.48
C ILE A 233 4.15 -13.57 12.81
N ASN A 234 5.48 -13.48 12.82
CA ASN A 234 6.34 -14.51 12.23
C ASN A 234 6.22 -15.84 12.99
N ASP A 235 6.31 -15.84 14.32
CA ASP A 235 6.22 -17.03 15.14
C ASP A 235 4.82 -17.68 15.00
N PHE A 236 3.75 -16.88 15.01
CA PHE A 236 2.38 -17.34 14.81
C PHE A 236 2.18 -17.95 13.42
N SER A 237 2.68 -17.32 12.36
CA SER A 237 2.60 -17.83 10.99
C SER A 237 3.34 -19.17 10.85
N LEU A 238 4.50 -19.32 11.51
CA LEU A 238 5.24 -20.57 11.58
C LEU A 238 4.42 -21.69 12.24
N THR A 239 3.76 -21.39 13.35
CA THR A 239 2.93 -22.41 14.04
C THR A 239 1.73 -22.86 13.22
N LEU A 240 1.15 -21.93 12.43
CA LEU A 240 -0.09 -22.17 11.68
C LEU A 240 0.14 -23.05 10.45
N VAL A 241 1.17 -22.77 9.66
CA VAL A 241 1.35 -23.39 8.34
C VAL A 241 2.73 -24.02 8.13
N GLY A 242 3.68 -23.82 9.04
CA GLY A 242 5.08 -24.21 8.85
C GLY A 242 5.32 -25.68 8.56
N THR A 243 4.55 -26.59 9.17
CA THR A 243 4.65 -28.05 8.96
C THR A 243 4.03 -28.53 7.65
N THR A 244 3.18 -27.72 7.01
CA THR A 244 2.49 -28.11 5.78
C THR A 244 3.43 -28.11 4.58
N SER A 245 3.09 -28.88 3.53
CA SER A 245 3.84 -28.84 2.27
C SER A 245 3.96 -27.39 1.77
N GLY A 246 5.21 -26.96 1.51
CA GLY A 246 5.49 -25.59 1.16
C GLY A 246 5.38 -24.59 2.33
N GLY A 247 5.46 -25.07 3.57
CA GLY A 247 5.33 -24.27 4.79
C GLY A 247 6.08 -22.94 4.76
N PRO A 248 7.36 -22.87 4.42
CA PRO A 248 8.12 -21.62 4.35
C PRO A 248 7.52 -20.55 3.45
N ALA A 249 7.00 -20.92 2.28
CA ALA A 249 6.35 -19.98 1.37
C ALA A 249 4.98 -19.52 1.89
N LYS A 250 4.22 -20.42 2.52
CA LYS A 250 2.96 -20.04 3.17
C LYS A 250 3.16 -19.13 4.37
N VAL A 251 4.21 -19.37 5.17
CA VAL A 251 4.63 -18.47 6.26
C VAL A 251 4.94 -17.08 5.71
N ALA A 252 5.70 -17.02 4.61
CA ALA A 252 5.98 -15.74 3.95
C ALA A 252 4.70 -15.03 3.52
N VAL A 253 3.75 -15.73 2.90
CA VAL A 253 2.46 -15.17 2.46
C VAL A 253 1.66 -14.59 3.62
N ILE A 254 1.51 -15.33 4.73
CA ILE A 254 0.73 -14.89 5.89
C ILE A 254 1.45 -13.76 6.63
N ALA A 255 2.74 -13.93 6.92
CA ALA A 255 3.49 -12.95 7.68
C ALA A 255 3.61 -11.61 6.92
N SER A 256 3.95 -11.65 5.62
CA SER A 256 4.06 -10.44 4.80
C SER A 256 2.71 -9.80 4.52
N GLY A 257 1.64 -10.58 4.41
CA GLY A 257 0.27 -10.05 4.30
C GLY A 257 -0.14 -9.24 5.53
N LEU A 258 0.04 -9.84 6.71
CA LEU A 258 -0.30 -9.20 7.99
C LEU A 258 0.59 -7.99 8.31
N MET A 259 1.89 -8.06 7.99
CA MET A 259 2.79 -6.92 8.16
C MET A 259 2.53 -5.82 7.12
N GLY A 260 2.22 -6.20 5.88
CA GLY A 260 1.95 -5.29 4.78
C GLY A 260 0.71 -4.41 5.01
N MET A 261 -0.33 -4.95 5.67
CA MET A 261 -1.51 -4.15 6.02
C MET A 261 -1.21 -3.01 7.01
N ILE A 262 -0.15 -3.17 7.83
CA ILE A 262 0.28 -2.18 8.82
C ILE A 262 1.26 -1.19 8.19
N ASN A 263 2.26 -1.69 7.47
CA ASN A 263 3.32 -0.87 6.88
C ASN A 263 2.80 0.07 5.79
N GLY A 264 1.80 -0.34 5.02
CA GLY A 264 1.24 0.43 3.91
C GLY A 264 2.17 0.64 2.70
N SER A 265 3.42 0.20 2.78
CA SER A 265 4.41 0.20 1.70
C SER A 265 4.84 -1.23 1.39
N ALA A 266 4.51 -1.73 0.20
CA ALA A 266 4.93 -3.05 -0.24
C ALA A 266 6.46 -3.17 -0.31
N ILE A 267 7.15 -2.10 -0.71
CA ILE A 267 8.61 -2.05 -0.83
C ILE A 267 9.27 -2.19 0.55
N ALA A 268 8.83 -1.37 1.51
CA ALA A 268 9.33 -1.42 2.88
C ALA A 268 9.02 -2.76 3.56
N ASN A 269 7.85 -3.35 3.25
CA ASN A 269 7.47 -4.65 3.78
C ASN A 269 8.37 -5.76 3.24
N VAL A 270 8.61 -5.83 1.92
CA VAL A 270 9.58 -6.76 1.31
C VAL A 270 10.96 -6.65 1.95
N ALA A 271 11.41 -5.44 2.21
CA ALA A 271 12.72 -5.25 2.82
C ALA A 271 12.79 -5.70 4.28
N THR A 272 11.67 -5.67 4.99
CA THR A 272 11.61 -6.06 6.41
C THR A 272 11.38 -7.56 6.56
N THR A 273 10.35 -8.10 5.93
CA THR A 273 9.98 -9.52 6.04
C THR A 273 10.81 -10.40 5.11
N GLY A 274 11.14 -9.93 3.91
CA GLY A 274 11.86 -10.68 2.90
C GLY A 274 13.28 -11.06 3.27
N THR A 275 13.95 -10.31 4.15
CA THR A 275 15.27 -10.68 4.68
C THR A 275 15.24 -11.98 5.51
N ILE A 276 14.07 -12.34 6.03
CA ILE A 276 13.84 -13.57 6.79
C ILE A 276 13.20 -14.65 5.90
N THR A 277 12.14 -14.30 5.21
CA THR A 277 11.29 -15.25 4.48
C THR A 277 11.92 -15.76 3.19
N ILE A 278 12.61 -14.90 2.41
CA ILE A 278 13.26 -15.29 1.15
C ILE A 278 14.36 -16.32 1.39
N PRO A 279 15.33 -16.13 2.32
CA PRO A 279 16.32 -17.16 2.63
C PRO A 279 15.69 -18.46 3.13
N LEU A 280 14.62 -18.37 3.92
CA LEU A 280 13.91 -19.55 4.43
C LEU A 280 13.32 -20.37 3.29
N MET A 281 12.66 -19.75 2.31
CA MET A 281 12.12 -20.40 1.12
C MET A 281 13.25 -21.02 0.26
N LYS A 282 14.36 -20.32 0.06
CA LYS A 282 15.50 -20.84 -0.73
C LYS A 282 16.13 -22.06 -0.10
N ARG A 283 16.32 -22.08 1.22
CA ARG A 283 16.87 -23.22 1.96
C ARG A 283 16.00 -24.47 1.85
N THR A 284 14.70 -24.32 1.63
CA THR A 284 13.77 -25.45 1.47
C THR A 284 13.59 -25.90 0.02
N GLY A 285 14.31 -25.30 -0.94
CA GLY A 285 14.38 -25.75 -2.33
C GLY A 285 13.60 -24.91 -3.33
N TYR A 286 12.99 -23.79 -2.94
CA TYR A 286 12.39 -22.88 -3.90
C TYR A 286 13.44 -22.12 -4.71
N LYS A 287 13.17 -21.87 -6.00
CA LYS A 287 14.01 -21.04 -6.85
C LYS A 287 14.03 -19.60 -6.33
N SER A 288 15.17 -18.92 -6.50
CA SER A 288 15.36 -17.55 -6.02
C SER A 288 14.32 -16.58 -6.59
N GLU A 289 13.99 -16.69 -7.89
CA GLU A 289 13.00 -15.84 -8.56
C GLU A 289 11.59 -16.06 -7.97
N PHE A 290 11.25 -17.33 -7.68
CA PHE A 290 9.96 -17.68 -7.08
C PHE A 290 9.86 -17.15 -5.65
N ALA A 291 10.90 -17.36 -4.83
CA ALA A 291 10.92 -16.87 -3.44
C ALA A 291 10.80 -15.33 -3.37
N GLY A 292 11.52 -14.61 -4.24
CA GLY A 292 11.38 -13.16 -4.36
C GLY A 292 10.00 -12.73 -4.83
N ALA A 293 9.42 -13.44 -5.79
CA ALA A 293 8.09 -13.14 -6.32
C ALA A 293 6.98 -13.36 -5.27
N VAL A 294 7.02 -14.46 -4.52
CA VAL A 294 6.06 -14.74 -3.43
C VAL A 294 6.05 -13.60 -2.40
N GLU A 295 7.23 -13.18 -1.98
CA GLU A 295 7.39 -12.10 -1.00
C GLU A 295 6.84 -10.77 -1.54
N ALA A 296 7.16 -10.42 -2.78
CA ALA A 296 6.70 -9.18 -3.42
C ALA A 296 5.16 -9.15 -3.57
N VAL A 297 4.57 -10.28 -3.99
CA VAL A 297 3.11 -10.41 -4.17
C VAL A 297 2.40 -10.36 -2.82
N ALA A 298 2.88 -11.10 -1.81
CA ALA A 298 2.30 -11.08 -0.47
C ALA A 298 2.35 -9.68 0.16
N SER A 299 3.49 -8.99 0.05
CA SER A 299 3.65 -7.63 0.55
C SER A 299 2.75 -6.61 -0.15
N THR A 300 2.51 -6.78 -1.45
CA THR A 300 1.65 -5.90 -2.24
C THR A 300 0.18 -6.04 -1.83
N GLY A 301 -0.29 -7.27 -1.61
CA GLY A 301 -1.66 -7.54 -1.16
C GLY A 301 -2.01 -6.88 0.17
N GLY A 302 -1.04 -6.74 1.07
CA GLY A 302 -1.25 -6.07 2.36
C GLY A 302 -1.80 -4.64 2.25
N GLN A 303 -1.47 -3.92 1.18
CA GLN A 303 -1.90 -2.53 0.98
C GLN A 303 -3.41 -2.36 0.81
N PHE A 304 -4.14 -3.39 0.38
CA PHE A 304 -5.61 -3.37 0.29
C PHE A 304 -6.30 -4.38 1.21
N THR A 305 -5.55 -4.92 2.17
CA THR A 305 -6.08 -5.90 3.12
C THR A 305 -6.58 -5.23 4.41
N PRO A 306 -7.87 -5.39 4.76
CA PRO A 306 -8.38 -4.94 6.06
C PRO A 306 -7.65 -5.65 7.22
N PRO A 307 -7.61 -5.04 8.42
CA PRO A 307 -8.38 -3.88 8.88
C PRO A 307 -7.71 -2.51 8.70
N ILE A 308 -6.45 -2.41 8.24
CA ILE A 308 -5.74 -1.12 8.17
C ILE A 308 -5.58 -0.65 6.72
N MET A 309 -5.33 -1.58 5.77
CA MET A 309 -5.16 -1.29 4.34
C MET A 309 -4.03 -0.27 4.08
N GLY A 310 -3.04 -0.22 4.95
CA GLY A 310 -1.90 0.68 4.83
C GLY A 310 -2.25 2.16 4.65
N ALA A 311 -3.26 2.67 5.32
CA ALA A 311 -3.83 4.03 5.21
C ALA A 311 -4.57 4.34 3.87
N VAL A 312 -4.47 3.54 2.82
CA VAL A 312 -5.15 3.84 1.53
C VAL A 312 -6.67 3.75 1.68
N GLY A 313 -7.17 2.81 2.47
CA GLY A 313 -8.59 2.66 2.74
C GLY A 313 -9.22 3.90 3.40
N PHE A 314 -8.47 4.60 4.25
CA PHE A 314 -8.94 5.87 4.85
C PHE A 314 -9.02 7.00 3.82
N VAL A 315 -8.07 7.04 2.90
CA VAL A 315 -8.09 7.98 1.77
C VAL A 315 -9.32 7.74 0.90
N MET A 316 -9.65 6.47 0.64
CA MET A 316 -10.84 6.09 -0.12
C MET A 316 -12.13 6.49 0.62
N ALA A 317 -12.20 6.22 1.91
CA ALA A 317 -13.36 6.60 2.74
C ALA A 317 -13.63 8.12 2.69
N GLU A 318 -12.57 8.92 2.78
CA GLU A 318 -12.64 10.39 2.70
C GLU A 318 -13.12 10.86 1.32
N PHE A 319 -12.57 10.32 0.22
CA PHE A 319 -13.00 10.69 -1.13
C PHE A 319 -14.46 10.33 -1.41
N LEU A 320 -14.91 9.20 -0.89
CA LEU A 320 -16.29 8.73 -1.05
C LEU A 320 -17.26 9.34 -0.03
N ASN A 321 -16.73 10.01 0.99
CA ASN A 321 -17.52 10.48 2.15
C ASN A 321 -18.32 9.33 2.80
N LEU A 322 -17.67 8.16 2.93
CA LEU A 322 -18.22 6.95 3.53
C LEU A 322 -17.49 6.63 4.85
N SER A 323 -18.14 5.84 5.70
CA SER A 323 -17.45 5.32 6.88
C SER A 323 -16.32 4.37 6.46
N TYR A 324 -15.18 4.45 7.16
CA TYR A 324 -14.06 3.53 6.89
C TYR A 324 -14.45 2.06 7.09
N THR A 325 -15.28 1.78 8.10
CA THR A 325 -15.76 0.42 8.37
C THR A 325 -16.46 -0.18 7.14
N TYR A 326 -17.25 0.61 6.43
CA TYR A 326 -17.93 0.19 5.21
C TYR A 326 -16.93 -0.12 4.07
N VAL A 327 -15.95 0.75 3.87
CA VAL A 327 -14.86 0.53 2.89
C VAL A 327 -14.04 -0.71 3.23
N ALA A 328 -13.71 -0.89 4.51
CA ALA A 328 -12.94 -2.04 4.97
C ALA A 328 -13.72 -3.35 4.78
N LEU A 329 -15.03 -3.38 5.08
CA LEU A 329 -15.87 -4.56 4.84
C LEU A 329 -15.93 -4.92 3.35
N ALA A 330 -16.10 -3.93 2.46
CA ALA A 330 -16.07 -4.17 1.02
C ALA A 330 -14.73 -4.75 0.53
N ALA A 331 -13.62 -4.39 1.15
CA ALA A 331 -12.29 -4.88 0.80
C ALA A 331 -12.00 -6.32 1.29
N VAL A 332 -12.81 -6.88 2.21
CA VAL A 332 -12.57 -8.23 2.78
C VAL A 332 -12.53 -9.29 1.69
N THR A 333 -13.53 -9.34 0.83
CA THR A 333 -13.64 -10.37 -0.21
C THR A 333 -12.48 -10.33 -1.21
N PRO A 334 -12.15 -9.18 -1.84
CA PRO A 334 -11.01 -9.11 -2.75
C PRO A 334 -9.68 -9.53 -2.08
N ALA A 335 -9.44 -9.08 -0.86
CA ALA A 335 -8.24 -9.43 -0.11
C ALA A 335 -8.19 -10.93 0.21
N LEU A 336 -9.31 -11.51 0.67
CA LEU A 336 -9.41 -12.93 0.98
C LEU A 336 -9.12 -13.79 -0.26
N LEU A 337 -9.76 -13.49 -1.38
CA LEU A 337 -9.56 -14.22 -2.65
C LEU A 337 -8.12 -14.10 -3.14
N TYR A 338 -7.51 -12.93 -3.02
CA TYR A 338 -6.12 -12.71 -3.38
C TYR A 338 -5.16 -13.61 -2.60
N TYR A 339 -5.30 -13.65 -1.27
CA TYR A 339 -4.43 -14.48 -0.43
C TYR A 339 -4.75 -15.98 -0.53
N ILE A 340 -6.01 -16.37 -0.72
CA ILE A 340 -6.36 -17.75 -1.06
C ILE A 340 -5.64 -18.17 -2.34
N GLY A 341 -5.71 -17.34 -3.38
CA GLY A 341 -5.03 -17.61 -4.65
C GLY A 341 -3.52 -17.77 -4.48
N LEU A 342 -2.88 -16.85 -3.75
CA LEU A 342 -1.45 -16.93 -3.51
C LEU A 342 -1.04 -18.14 -2.65
N LEU A 343 -1.80 -18.46 -1.60
CA LEU A 343 -1.58 -19.67 -0.77
C LEU A 343 -1.73 -20.96 -1.58
N LEU A 344 -2.70 -21.01 -2.48
CA LEU A 344 -2.88 -22.14 -3.39
C LEU A 344 -1.72 -22.25 -4.39
N ALA A 345 -1.28 -21.13 -4.97
CA ALA A 345 -0.17 -21.12 -5.91
C ALA A 345 1.12 -21.66 -5.27
N VAL A 346 1.48 -21.18 -4.07
CA VAL A 346 2.67 -21.67 -3.37
C VAL A 346 2.50 -23.13 -2.92
N HIS A 347 1.27 -23.57 -2.61
CA HIS A 347 0.99 -24.96 -2.27
C HIS A 347 1.17 -25.89 -3.47
N PHE A 348 0.59 -25.54 -4.63
CA PHE A 348 0.70 -26.37 -5.85
C PHE A 348 2.13 -26.41 -6.36
N GLU A 349 2.86 -25.28 -6.31
CA GLU A 349 4.28 -25.29 -6.64
C GLU A 349 5.10 -26.19 -5.71
N ALA A 350 4.82 -26.14 -4.39
CA ALA A 350 5.47 -27.03 -3.42
C ALA A 350 5.20 -28.51 -3.73
N LYS A 351 3.95 -28.86 -4.04
CA LYS A 351 3.58 -30.23 -4.42
C LYS A 351 4.26 -30.66 -5.72
N ARG A 352 4.33 -29.76 -6.69
CA ARG A 352 5.01 -30.01 -7.97
C ARG A 352 6.50 -30.28 -7.80
N LEU A 353 7.14 -29.58 -6.86
CA LEU A 353 8.57 -29.72 -6.55
C LEU A 353 8.87 -30.81 -5.50
N GLY A 354 7.85 -31.43 -4.90
CA GLY A 354 8.02 -32.41 -3.83
C GLY A 354 8.54 -31.83 -2.51
N LEU A 355 8.31 -30.52 -2.26
CA LEU A 355 8.81 -29.85 -1.06
C LEU A 355 7.97 -30.19 0.16
N SER A 356 8.64 -30.55 1.25
CA SER A 356 8.03 -30.78 2.57
C SER A 356 7.91 -29.46 3.35
N GLY A 357 7.21 -29.52 4.49
CA GLY A 357 7.21 -28.45 5.48
C GLY A 357 8.47 -28.44 6.34
N ILE A 358 8.52 -27.50 7.27
CA ILE A 358 9.55 -27.42 8.31
C ILE A 358 9.31 -28.54 9.33
N ALA A 359 10.36 -29.20 9.79
CA ALA A 359 10.27 -30.22 10.83
C ALA A 359 9.63 -29.63 12.11
N ARG A 360 8.72 -30.39 12.73
CA ARG A 360 7.97 -29.94 13.91
C ARG A 360 8.86 -29.45 15.05
N GLU A 361 10.04 -30.05 15.18
CA GLU A 361 11.03 -29.72 16.21
C GLU A 361 11.60 -28.29 16.07
N ASN A 362 11.57 -27.74 14.85
CA ASN A 362 12.06 -26.40 14.54
C ASN A 362 10.95 -25.32 14.55
N ILE A 363 9.75 -25.70 14.98
CA ILE A 363 8.60 -24.76 15.04
C ILE A 363 8.22 -24.56 16.52
N PRO A 364 8.09 -23.30 16.97
CA PRO A 364 7.65 -23.04 18.33
C PRO A 364 6.26 -23.62 18.59
N ASP A 365 5.97 -23.99 19.83
CA ASP A 365 4.64 -24.47 20.21
C ASP A 365 3.61 -23.35 20.12
N ALA A 366 2.48 -23.61 19.43
CA ALA A 366 1.44 -22.61 19.20
C ALA A 366 0.87 -22.03 20.50
N MET A 367 0.67 -22.87 21.52
CA MET A 367 0.13 -22.44 22.81
C MET A 367 1.15 -21.57 23.57
N SER A 368 2.44 -21.87 23.47
CA SER A 368 3.52 -21.05 24.04
C SER A 368 3.56 -19.67 23.36
N VAL A 369 3.53 -19.61 22.01
CA VAL A 369 3.51 -18.35 21.26
C VAL A 369 2.30 -17.48 21.67
N ILE A 370 1.10 -18.07 21.76
CA ILE A 370 -0.11 -17.34 22.16
C ILE A 370 -0.02 -16.90 23.63
N LYS A 371 0.46 -17.73 24.53
CA LYS A 371 0.61 -17.36 25.96
C LYS A 371 1.65 -16.28 26.17
N GLU A 372 2.77 -16.32 25.44
CA GLU A 372 3.89 -15.38 25.63
C GLU A 372 3.67 -14.05 24.90
N GLN A 373 3.09 -14.10 23.68
CA GLN A 373 3.05 -12.96 22.77
C GLN A 373 1.63 -12.56 22.33
N GLY A 374 0.59 -13.37 22.64
CA GLY A 374 -0.78 -13.14 22.15
C GLY A 374 -1.42 -11.82 22.64
N HIS A 375 -0.96 -11.26 23.76
CA HIS A 375 -1.37 -9.95 24.24
C HIS A 375 -1.04 -8.81 23.24
N LEU A 376 -0.11 -9.02 22.34
CA LEU A 376 0.26 -8.05 21.29
C LEU A 376 -0.82 -7.90 20.19
N VAL A 377 -1.82 -8.78 20.17
CA VAL A 377 -3.00 -8.64 19.27
C VAL A 377 -4.00 -7.61 19.82
N LEU A 378 -4.00 -7.35 21.13
CA LEU A 378 -4.96 -6.43 21.77
C LEU A 378 -5.08 -5.06 21.11
N PRO A 379 -3.99 -4.39 20.65
CA PRO A 379 -4.10 -3.14 19.92
C PRO A 379 -4.92 -3.22 18.63
N LEU A 380 -4.77 -4.30 17.87
CA LEU A 380 -5.54 -4.50 16.64
C LEU A 380 -7.00 -4.83 16.94
N VAL A 381 -7.25 -5.68 17.94
CA VAL A 381 -8.60 -6.00 18.39
C VAL A 381 -9.30 -4.75 18.91
N SER A 382 -8.60 -3.90 19.67
CA SER A 382 -9.14 -2.63 20.15
C SER A 382 -9.46 -1.66 19.03
N LEU A 383 -8.57 -1.55 18.03
CA LEU A 383 -8.79 -0.71 16.85
C LEU A 383 -10.08 -1.13 16.13
N ILE A 384 -10.20 -2.40 15.81
CA ILE A 384 -11.36 -2.97 15.12
C ILE A 384 -12.62 -2.80 15.99
N GLY A 385 -12.56 -3.20 17.25
CA GLY A 385 -13.70 -3.14 18.18
C GLY A 385 -14.22 -1.71 18.35
N LEU A 386 -13.35 -0.73 18.54
CA LEU A 386 -13.73 0.68 18.67
C LEU A 386 -14.40 1.20 17.38
N MET A 387 -13.92 0.79 16.21
CA MET A 387 -14.53 1.21 14.95
C MET A 387 -15.93 0.60 14.76
N PHE A 388 -16.14 -0.66 15.17
CA PHE A 388 -17.47 -1.29 15.13
C PHE A 388 -18.45 -0.73 16.16
N THR A 389 -17.95 -0.15 17.25
CA THR A 389 -18.79 0.53 18.27
C THR A 389 -19.09 2.00 17.92
N GLY A 390 -18.70 2.46 16.71
CA GLY A 390 -19.04 3.78 16.19
C GLY A 390 -18.01 4.88 16.48
N PHE A 391 -16.87 4.57 17.09
CA PHE A 391 -15.77 5.54 17.20
C PHE A 391 -15.18 5.84 15.83
N THR A 392 -14.75 7.10 15.64
CA THR A 392 -14.02 7.45 14.42
C THR A 392 -12.68 6.71 14.35
N PRO A 393 -12.17 6.39 13.15
CA PRO A 393 -10.88 5.74 13.01
C PRO A 393 -9.72 6.49 13.67
N LEU A 394 -9.80 7.83 13.75
CA LEU A 394 -8.80 8.68 14.39
C LEU A 394 -8.73 8.42 15.90
N TYR A 395 -9.88 8.44 16.57
CA TYR A 395 -9.97 8.11 17.99
C TYR A 395 -9.54 6.66 18.25
N ALA A 396 -10.02 5.73 17.44
CA ALA A 396 -9.66 4.32 17.55
C ALA A 396 -8.13 4.11 17.42
N ALA A 397 -7.47 4.79 16.48
CA ALA A 397 -6.02 4.72 16.32
C ALA A 397 -5.26 5.27 17.53
N VAL A 398 -5.65 6.43 18.03
CA VAL A 398 -4.99 7.05 19.20
C VAL A 398 -5.17 6.19 20.45
N ILE A 399 -6.38 5.71 20.72
CA ILE A 399 -6.63 4.80 21.86
C ILE A 399 -5.79 3.51 21.69
N SER A 400 -5.71 2.98 20.47
CA SER A 400 -4.94 1.76 20.20
C SER A 400 -3.42 1.96 20.36
N ILE A 401 -2.89 3.17 20.14
CA ILE A 401 -1.50 3.51 20.49
C ILE A 401 -1.27 3.37 21.99
N PHE A 402 -2.16 3.92 22.82
CA PHE A 402 -2.06 3.78 24.29
C PHE A 402 -2.22 2.32 24.73
N ILE A 403 -3.16 1.58 24.11
CA ILE A 403 -3.33 0.14 24.38
C ILE A 403 -2.09 -0.65 23.97
N THR A 404 -1.38 -0.26 22.89
CA THR A 404 -0.11 -0.91 22.50
C THR A 404 0.93 -0.79 23.61
N VAL A 405 1.09 0.38 24.18
CA VAL A 405 2.01 0.60 25.30
C VAL A 405 1.56 -0.21 26.53
N ALA A 406 0.29 -0.12 26.90
CA ALA A 406 -0.25 -0.84 28.06
C ALA A 406 -0.15 -2.37 27.89
N ALA A 407 -0.51 -2.89 26.73
CA ALA A 407 -0.39 -4.32 26.39
C ALA A 407 1.07 -4.79 26.46
N SER A 408 2.01 -3.98 25.95
CA SER A 408 3.43 -4.32 25.99
C SER A 408 3.97 -4.51 27.42
N TRP A 409 3.35 -3.90 28.41
CA TRP A 409 3.76 -3.99 29.83
C TRP A 409 3.28 -5.27 30.52
N LEU A 410 2.39 -6.03 29.90
CA LEU A 410 1.93 -7.32 30.45
C LEU A 410 3.05 -8.35 30.56
N ARG A 411 4.12 -8.21 29.76
CA ARG A 411 5.28 -9.11 29.77
C ARG A 411 6.59 -8.32 29.75
N LYS A 412 7.62 -8.84 30.45
CA LYS A 412 8.93 -8.17 30.54
C LYS A 412 9.63 -8.09 29.17
N GLU A 413 9.51 -9.13 28.36
CA GLU A 413 10.19 -9.28 27.06
C GLU A 413 9.65 -8.29 26.02
N THR A 414 8.36 -7.96 26.07
CA THR A 414 7.69 -7.06 25.13
C THR A 414 7.60 -5.62 25.63
N ARG A 415 8.03 -5.37 26.88
CA ARG A 415 7.86 -4.08 27.55
C ARG A 415 8.49 -2.92 26.77
N MET A 416 7.68 -1.93 26.44
CA MET A 416 8.13 -0.66 25.90
C MET A 416 8.60 0.26 27.03
N THR A 417 9.90 0.49 27.07
CA THR A 417 10.54 1.48 27.95
C THR A 417 10.37 2.89 27.38
N GLY A 418 10.63 3.93 28.18
CA GLY A 418 10.57 5.33 27.73
C GLY A 418 11.39 5.57 26.45
N ASP A 419 12.58 4.99 26.35
CA ASP A 419 13.44 5.09 25.17
C ASP A 419 12.80 4.45 23.92
N LYS A 420 12.15 3.29 24.07
CA LYS A 420 11.42 2.62 22.97
C LYS A 420 10.19 3.43 22.54
N ILE A 421 9.48 4.05 23.48
CA ILE A 421 8.34 4.92 23.17
C ILE A 421 8.79 6.14 22.37
N ILE A 422 9.85 6.82 22.83
CA ILE A 422 10.43 7.97 22.11
C ILE A 422 10.95 7.53 20.72
N ALA A 423 11.60 6.39 20.63
CA ALA A 423 12.08 5.84 19.36
C ALA A 423 10.91 5.54 18.39
N ALA A 424 9.80 4.98 18.88
CA ALA A 424 8.60 4.73 18.10
C ALA A 424 7.97 6.02 17.59
N VAL A 425 7.88 7.06 18.42
CA VAL A 425 7.40 8.38 18.03
C VAL A 425 8.27 8.99 16.94
N ILE A 426 9.59 8.98 17.13
CA ILE A 426 10.54 9.55 16.16
C ILE A 426 10.50 8.77 14.84
N GLU A 427 10.48 7.45 14.87
CA GLU A 427 10.42 6.62 13.67
C GLU A 427 9.09 6.81 12.93
N GLY A 428 7.96 6.81 13.63
CA GLY A 428 6.65 7.05 13.03
C GLY A 428 6.56 8.43 12.37
N ALA A 429 7.01 9.48 13.06
CA ALA A 429 7.03 10.82 12.50
C ALA A 429 7.98 10.92 11.28
N ARG A 430 9.16 10.30 11.32
CA ARG A 430 10.10 10.29 10.17
C ARG A 430 9.49 9.58 8.96
N SER A 431 8.88 8.43 9.15
CA SER A 431 8.24 7.66 8.07
C SER A 431 7.04 8.43 7.48
N ALA A 432 6.33 9.22 8.28
CA ALA A 432 5.24 10.05 7.81
C ALA A 432 5.69 11.19 6.88
N VAL A 433 6.95 11.66 6.96
CA VAL A 433 7.45 12.76 6.12
C VAL A 433 7.38 12.42 4.64
N SER A 434 7.89 11.27 4.24
CA SER A 434 7.92 10.86 2.83
C SER A 434 6.53 10.72 2.24
N VAL A 435 5.66 9.99 2.93
CA VAL A 435 4.27 9.78 2.48
C VAL A 435 3.51 11.12 2.46
N GLY A 436 3.71 11.96 3.47
CA GLY A 436 3.09 13.28 3.55
C GLY A 436 3.50 14.20 2.40
N VAL A 437 4.79 14.23 2.03
CA VAL A 437 5.27 15.02 0.87
C VAL A 437 4.68 14.50 -0.44
N CYS A 438 4.54 13.18 -0.58
CA CYS A 438 3.81 12.63 -1.72
C CYS A 438 2.37 13.15 -1.77
N CYS A 439 1.68 13.23 -0.63
CA CYS A 439 0.32 13.78 -0.54
C CYS A 439 0.25 15.28 -0.89
N VAL A 440 1.28 16.05 -0.52
CA VAL A 440 1.38 17.49 -0.88
C VAL A 440 1.48 17.67 -2.38
N ILE A 441 2.42 16.99 -3.04
CA ILE A 441 2.63 17.14 -4.49
C ILE A 441 1.48 16.58 -5.32
N ILE A 442 0.81 15.53 -4.84
CA ILE A 442 -0.40 15.00 -5.47
C ILE A 442 -1.52 16.04 -5.44
N GLY A 443 -1.56 16.91 -4.44
CA GLY A 443 -2.46 18.06 -4.42
C GLY A 443 -2.33 18.91 -5.70
N VAL A 444 -1.12 19.08 -6.24
CA VAL A 444 -0.90 19.79 -7.51
C VAL A 444 -1.55 19.05 -8.69
N ILE A 445 -1.48 17.73 -8.72
CA ILE A 445 -2.13 16.89 -9.74
C ILE A 445 -3.65 17.06 -9.64
N ILE A 446 -4.22 16.85 -8.44
CA ILE A 446 -5.67 16.98 -8.20
C ILE A 446 -6.15 18.39 -8.56
N GLY A 447 -5.44 19.42 -8.14
CA GLY A 447 -5.77 20.81 -8.45
C GLY A 447 -5.81 21.06 -9.96
N THR A 448 -4.87 20.50 -10.72
CA THR A 448 -4.86 20.58 -12.17
C THR A 448 -6.03 19.81 -12.79
N VAL A 449 -6.24 18.54 -12.39
CA VAL A 449 -7.34 17.70 -12.90
C VAL A 449 -8.69 18.36 -12.63
N THR A 450 -8.86 18.94 -11.46
CA THR A 450 -10.09 19.67 -11.08
C THR A 450 -10.26 20.95 -11.91
N LEU A 451 -9.20 21.76 -12.05
CA LEU A 451 -9.25 23.03 -12.79
C LEU A 451 -9.56 22.82 -14.28
N THR A 452 -8.98 21.77 -14.87
CA THR A 452 -9.11 21.44 -16.30
C THR A 452 -10.30 20.51 -16.60
N SER A 453 -10.97 19.97 -15.57
CA SER A 453 -11.99 18.93 -15.71
C SER A 453 -11.48 17.67 -16.46
N MET A 454 -10.18 17.41 -16.40
CA MET A 454 -9.52 16.34 -17.15
C MET A 454 -10.13 14.96 -16.89
N GLY A 455 -10.49 14.65 -15.62
CA GLY A 455 -11.10 13.36 -15.27
C GLY A 455 -12.43 13.13 -15.99
N LEU A 456 -13.28 14.15 -16.08
CA LEU A 456 -14.55 14.09 -16.83
C LEU A 456 -14.31 13.96 -18.34
N ASN A 457 -13.36 14.72 -18.88
CA ASN A 457 -13.01 14.71 -20.31
C ASN A 457 -12.43 13.35 -20.72
N MET A 458 -11.60 12.73 -19.90
CA MET A 458 -11.12 11.36 -20.11
C MET A 458 -12.27 10.34 -20.11
N GLY A 459 -13.26 10.52 -19.22
CA GLY A 459 -14.46 9.72 -19.22
C GLY A 459 -15.24 9.82 -20.53
N TYR A 460 -15.45 11.02 -21.06
CA TYR A 460 -16.11 11.21 -22.35
C TYR A 460 -15.30 10.65 -23.53
N LEU A 461 -13.98 10.82 -23.54
CA LEU A 461 -13.09 10.24 -24.54
C LEU A 461 -13.25 8.72 -24.60
N ILE A 462 -13.19 8.04 -23.45
CA ILE A 462 -13.29 6.58 -23.38
C ILE A 462 -14.69 6.13 -23.81
N LEU A 463 -15.76 6.80 -23.35
CA LEU A 463 -17.13 6.48 -23.78
C LEU A 463 -17.34 6.69 -25.28
N SER A 464 -16.70 7.71 -25.88
CA SER A 464 -16.80 7.93 -27.34
C SER A 464 -16.10 6.83 -28.15
N LEU A 465 -15.12 6.15 -27.56
CA LEU A 465 -14.46 4.98 -28.16
C LEU A 465 -15.27 3.69 -27.97
N LEU A 466 -16.13 3.65 -26.95
CA LEU A 466 -16.95 2.51 -26.59
C LEU A 466 -18.37 2.72 -27.13
N GLN A 467 -18.65 2.29 -28.35
CA GLN A 467 -19.91 2.46 -29.06
C GLN A 467 -21.11 1.70 -28.42
N ASP A 468 -21.13 1.30 -27.25
CA ASP A 468 -22.20 0.75 -26.39
C ASP A 468 -21.56 0.23 -25.08
N ASN A 469 -22.20 0.50 -23.96
CA ASN A 469 -21.96 0.11 -22.56
C ASN A 469 -21.00 -1.09 -22.27
N HIS A 470 -19.80 -1.10 -22.82
CA HIS A 470 -18.81 -2.15 -22.55
C HIS A 470 -18.01 -1.84 -21.28
N VAL A 471 -18.63 -2.04 -20.10
CA VAL A 471 -18.01 -1.83 -18.78
C VAL A 471 -16.67 -2.58 -18.67
N TYR A 472 -16.58 -3.78 -19.20
CA TYR A 472 -15.33 -4.57 -19.18
C TYR A 472 -14.20 -3.96 -20.00
N LEU A 473 -14.51 -3.35 -21.15
CA LEU A 473 -13.50 -2.67 -21.97
C LEU A 473 -13.06 -1.36 -21.30
N ALA A 474 -14.00 -0.62 -20.69
CA ALA A 474 -13.66 0.53 -19.84
C ALA A 474 -12.77 0.09 -18.66
N GLY A 475 -13.12 -1.00 -17.99
CA GLY A 475 -12.30 -1.60 -16.93
C GLY A 475 -10.89 -1.96 -17.40
N PHE A 476 -10.76 -2.57 -18.58
CA PHE A 476 -9.46 -2.93 -19.16
C PHE A 476 -8.58 -1.69 -19.43
N LEU A 477 -9.14 -0.63 -20.01
CA LEU A 477 -8.43 0.62 -20.24
C LEU A 477 -8.04 1.30 -18.91
N VAL A 478 -8.94 1.30 -17.93
CA VAL A 478 -8.68 1.83 -16.59
C VAL A 478 -7.62 1.00 -15.86
N MET A 479 -7.61 -0.31 -16.01
CA MET A 479 -6.55 -1.18 -15.48
C MET A 479 -5.18 -0.76 -16.01
N ILE A 480 -5.03 -0.62 -17.33
CA ILE A 480 -3.76 -0.19 -17.95
C ILE A 480 -3.37 1.20 -17.45
N MET A 481 -4.31 2.14 -17.45
CA MET A 481 -4.07 3.51 -16.99
C MET A 481 -3.66 3.53 -15.51
N SER A 482 -4.31 2.76 -14.66
CA SER A 482 -4.00 2.63 -13.22
C SER A 482 -2.61 2.02 -13.01
N ALA A 483 -2.26 0.99 -13.78
CA ALA A 483 -0.95 0.38 -13.73
C ALA A 483 0.15 1.38 -14.12
N ILE A 484 -0.03 2.15 -15.19
CA ILE A 484 0.94 3.15 -15.67
C ILE A 484 1.08 4.30 -14.65
N LEU A 485 -0.03 4.88 -14.18
CA LEU A 485 -0.02 5.99 -13.23
C LEU A 485 0.53 5.61 -11.85
N GLY A 486 0.38 4.34 -11.47
CA GLY A 486 0.87 3.80 -10.20
C GLY A 486 2.35 3.39 -10.21
N MET A 487 2.99 3.29 -11.37
CA MET A 487 4.37 2.78 -11.49
C MET A 487 5.38 3.65 -10.73
N GLY A 488 6.14 3.02 -9.82
CA GLY A 488 7.24 3.66 -9.12
C GLY A 488 6.81 4.69 -8.07
N VAL A 489 5.57 4.63 -7.61
CA VAL A 489 4.98 5.53 -6.63
C VAL A 489 4.51 4.71 -5.42
N PRO A 490 4.62 5.23 -4.17
CA PRO A 490 4.03 4.56 -3.01
C PRO A 490 2.53 4.33 -3.17
N GLY A 491 2.00 3.21 -2.63
CA GLY A 491 0.63 2.77 -2.88
C GLY A 491 -0.47 3.81 -2.60
N VAL A 492 -0.34 4.56 -1.50
CA VAL A 492 -1.28 5.67 -1.19
C VAL A 492 -1.25 6.73 -2.28
N ALA A 493 -0.03 7.14 -2.69
CA ALA A 493 0.16 8.16 -3.72
C ALA A 493 -0.35 7.66 -5.08
N ALA A 494 -0.06 6.41 -5.43
CA ALA A 494 -0.55 5.77 -6.66
C ALA A 494 -2.07 5.78 -6.73
N TYR A 495 -2.74 5.36 -5.65
CA TYR A 495 -4.21 5.37 -5.59
C TYR A 495 -4.80 6.77 -5.76
N VAL A 496 -4.23 7.79 -5.09
CA VAL A 496 -4.78 9.16 -5.15
C VAL A 496 -4.66 9.75 -6.56
N ILE A 497 -3.60 9.43 -7.31
CA ILE A 497 -3.46 9.85 -8.71
C ILE A 497 -4.48 9.12 -9.59
N VAL A 498 -4.55 7.80 -9.44
CA VAL A 498 -5.47 6.95 -10.20
C VAL A 498 -6.93 7.34 -9.94
N GLN A 499 -7.28 7.61 -8.68
CA GLN A 499 -8.60 8.09 -8.31
C GLN A 499 -8.99 9.37 -9.06
N ALA A 500 -8.09 10.35 -9.16
CA ALA A 500 -8.41 11.61 -9.80
C ALA A 500 -8.66 11.50 -11.32
N VAL A 501 -8.02 10.53 -11.98
CA VAL A 501 -8.02 10.41 -13.45
C VAL A 501 -8.86 9.23 -13.93
N ALA A 502 -8.75 8.07 -13.30
CA ALA A 502 -9.30 6.81 -13.77
C ALA A 502 -10.68 6.47 -13.20
N VAL A 503 -10.93 6.80 -11.92
CA VAL A 503 -12.24 6.53 -11.30
C VAL A 503 -13.40 7.22 -12.02
N PRO A 504 -13.31 8.50 -12.43
CA PRO A 504 -14.39 9.16 -13.17
C PRO A 504 -14.80 8.43 -14.45
N VAL A 505 -13.87 7.71 -15.08
CA VAL A 505 -14.12 6.90 -16.28
C VAL A 505 -15.10 5.77 -15.99
N LEU A 506 -14.83 4.98 -14.93
CA LEU A 506 -15.70 3.87 -14.53
C LEU A 506 -17.07 4.35 -14.04
N ILE A 507 -17.11 5.45 -13.28
CA ILE A 507 -18.38 6.03 -12.84
C ILE A 507 -19.22 6.47 -14.03
N LYS A 508 -18.61 7.08 -15.05
CA LYS A 508 -19.27 7.45 -16.30
C LYS A 508 -19.74 6.23 -17.09
N ALA A 509 -19.04 5.11 -17.01
CA ALA A 509 -19.46 3.83 -17.60
C ALA A 509 -20.57 3.11 -16.78
N GLY A 510 -21.11 3.74 -15.73
CA GLY A 510 -22.22 3.22 -14.92
C GLY A 510 -21.80 2.39 -13.71
N VAL A 511 -20.50 2.30 -13.41
CA VAL A 511 -20.00 1.55 -12.24
C VAL A 511 -20.26 2.34 -10.96
N LEU A 512 -20.73 1.66 -9.90
CA LEU A 512 -20.93 2.28 -8.58
C LEU A 512 -19.62 2.90 -8.05
N PRO A 513 -19.67 4.07 -7.40
CA PRO A 513 -18.48 4.79 -6.97
C PRO A 513 -17.51 3.93 -6.12
N LEU A 514 -18.00 3.21 -5.11
CA LEU A 514 -17.15 2.37 -4.26
C LEU A 514 -16.46 1.25 -5.05
N ILE A 515 -17.18 0.64 -6.00
CA ILE A 515 -16.65 -0.40 -6.89
C ILE A 515 -15.54 0.19 -7.78
N ALA A 516 -15.78 1.34 -8.40
CA ALA A 516 -14.80 2.02 -9.24
C ALA A 516 -13.53 2.40 -8.46
N HIS A 517 -13.68 2.88 -7.22
CA HIS A 517 -12.57 3.18 -6.33
C HIS A 517 -11.80 1.93 -5.91
N MET A 518 -12.51 0.85 -5.54
CA MET A 518 -11.87 -0.43 -5.16
C MET A 518 -11.11 -1.06 -6.33
N PHE A 519 -11.68 -1.03 -7.52
CA PHE A 519 -11.04 -1.46 -8.76
C PHE A 519 -9.72 -0.71 -8.99
N CYS A 520 -9.77 0.61 -8.95
CA CYS A 520 -8.62 1.46 -9.14
C CYS A 520 -7.56 1.29 -8.05
N LEU A 521 -7.97 1.09 -6.79
CA LEU A 521 -7.07 0.84 -5.67
C LEU A 521 -6.24 -0.43 -5.89
N ILE A 522 -6.90 -1.54 -6.25
CA ILE A 522 -6.21 -2.82 -6.41
C ILE A 522 -5.16 -2.71 -7.53
N TYR A 523 -5.49 -2.12 -8.68
CA TYR A 523 -4.51 -1.96 -9.76
C TYR A 523 -3.40 -0.95 -9.44
N ALA A 524 -3.70 0.11 -8.71
CA ALA A 524 -2.69 1.03 -8.19
C ALA A 524 -1.69 0.30 -7.29
N CYS A 525 -2.15 -0.62 -6.43
CA CYS A 525 -1.27 -1.47 -5.61
C CYS A 525 -0.49 -2.48 -6.47
N LEU A 526 -1.14 -3.17 -7.40
CA LEU A 526 -0.53 -4.19 -8.26
C LEU A 526 0.53 -3.61 -9.21
N SER A 527 0.53 -2.29 -9.46
CA SER A 527 1.60 -1.62 -10.21
C SER A 527 3.00 -1.85 -9.60
N ASN A 528 3.07 -2.12 -8.27
CA ASN A 528 4.32 -2.42 -7.56
C ASN A 528 4.95 -3.77 -7.93
N ILE A 529 4.19 -4.68 -8.53
CA ILE A 529 4.67 -5.98 -9.04
C ILE A 529 4.66 -6.06 -10.57
N THR A 530 4.18 -5.01 -11.26
CA THR A 530 4.00 -5.01 -12.72
C THR A 530 5.24 -4.46 -13.43
N PRO A 531 5.91 -5.21 -14.30
CA PRO A 531 6.96 -4.67 -15.17
C PRO A 531 6.42 -3.54 -16.07
N PRO A 532 7.24 -2.56 -16.46
CA PRO A 532 8.71 -2.53 -16.35
C PRO A 532 9.27 -1.99 -15.03
N VAL A 533 8.46 -1.43 -14.14
CA VAL A 533 8.94 -0.76 -12.91
C VAL A 533 8.96 -1.70 -11.71
N ALA A 534 7.92 -2.50 -11.48
CA ALA A 534 7.81 -3.61 -10.51
C ALA A 534 8.66 -3.47 -9.22
N MET A 535 8.57 -2.33 -8.54
CA MET A 535 9.51 -1.94 -7.48
C MET A 535 9.65 -2.97 -6.36
N SER A 536 8.52 -3.53 -5.89
CA SER A 536 8.54 -4.56 -4.83
C SER A 536 9.23 -5.85 -5.29
N ALA A 537 8.97 -6.29 -6.53
CA ALA A 537 9.62 -7.46 -7.10
C ALA A 537 11.12 -7.24 -7.32
N TYR A 538 11.53 -6.02 -7.66
CA TYR A 538 12.95 -5.69 -7.85
C TYR A 538 13.72 -5.61 -6.54
N VAL A 539 13.12 -5.11 -5.47
CA VAL A 539 13.72 -5.17 -4.12
C VAL A 539 13.82 -6.62 -3.66
N ALA A 540 12.76 -7.41 -3.84
CA ALA A 540 12.76 -8.83 -3.52
C ALA A 540 13.82 -9.61 -4.31
N SER A 541 14.00 -9.32 -5.61
CA SER A 541 15.03 -9.96 -6.45
C SER A 541 16.45 -9.67 -5.94
N GLY A 542 16.68 -8.46 -5.44
CA GLY A 542 17.95 -8.07 -4.85
C GLY A 542 18.27 -8.87 -3.59
N ILE A 543 17.29 -9.10 -2.71
CA ILE A 543 17.43 -9.94 -1.52
C ILE A 543 17.62 -11.41 -1.91
N ALA A 544 16.82 -11.88 -2.88
CA ALA A 544 16.88 -13.26 -3.38
C ALA A 544 18.17 -13.58 -4.14
N GLY A 545 18.87 -12.56 -4.68
CA GLY A 545 19.99 -12.74 -5.59
C GLY A 545 19.55 -13.30 -6.95
N SER A 546 18.38 -12.87 -7.46
CA SER A 546 17.77 -13.33 -8.70
C SER A 546 17.69 -12.21 -9.74
N ASP A 547 17.39 -12.58 -10.99
CA ASP A 547 17.16 -11.62 -12.07
C ASP A 547 15.88 -10.82 -11.83
N GLN A 548 15.96 -9.49 -11.98
CA GLN A 548 14.86 -8.57 -11.70
C GLN A 548 13.67 -8.81 -12.60
N THR A 549 13.90 -8.98 -13.92
CA THR A 549 12.84 -9.16 -14.90
C THR A 549 12.12 -10.50 -14.71
N LYS A 550 12.88 -11.58 -14.48
CA LYS A 550 12.30 -12.91 -14.22
C LYS A 550 11.49 -12.90 -12.93
N THR A 551 11.98 -12.25 -11.87
CA THR A 551 11.25 -12.11 -10.61
C THR A 551 9.98 -11.28 -10.79
N GLY A 552 10.04 -10.19 -11.56
CA GLY A 552 8.87 -9.38 -11.88
C GLY A 552 7.81 -10.15 -12.68
N LEU A 553 8.21 -10.88 -13.71
CA LEU A 553 7.29 -11.72 -14.49
C LEU A 553 6.67 -12.84 -13.65
N MET A 554 7.47 -13.44 -12.77
CA MET A 554 6.98 -14.45 -11.82
C MET A 554 6.01 -13.82 -10.82
N ALA A 555 6.25 -12.60 -10.37
CA ALA A 555 5.33 -11.88 -9.48
C ALA A 555 3.99 -11.56 -10.16
N VAL A 556 3.99 -11.15 -11.43
CA VAL A 556 2.74 -10.99 -12.21
C VAL A 556 1.98 -12.31 -12.32
N ARG A 557 2.69 -13.43 -12.60
CA ARG A 557 2.06 -14.75 -12.68
C ARG A 557 1.40 -15.15 -11.36
N LEU A 558 2.10 -15.01 -10.23
CA LEU A 558 1.58 -15.34 -8.91
C LEU A 558 0.46 -14.38 -8.47
N GLY A 559 0.59 -13.09 -8.84
CA GLY A 559 -0.40 -12.06 -8.55
C GLY A 559 -1.56 -11.99 -9.54
N LEU A 560 -1.62 -12.88 -10.55
CA LEU A 560 -2.60 -12.80 -11.64
C LEU A 560 -4.04 -12.82 -11.13
N ILE A 561 -4.30 -13.52 -10.03
CA ILE A 561 -5.61 -13.53 -9.38
C ILE A 561 -6.05 -12.11 -8.99
N GLY A 562 -5.12 -11.28 -8.51
CA GLY A 562 -5.39 -9.88 -8.18
C GLY A 562 -5.73 -9.01 -9.39
N PHE A 563 -5.23 -9.36 -10.59
CA PHE A 563 -5.59 -8.68 -11.83
C PHE A 563 -6.95 -9.12 -12.37
N ILE A 564 -7.42 -10.28 -11.99
CA ILE A 564 -8.66 -10.86 -12.50
C ILE A 564 -9.84 -10.52 -11.59
N ILE A 565 -9.68 -10.64 -10.26
CA ILE A 565 -10.75 -10.39 -9.29
C ILE A 565 -11.48 -9.06 -9.50
N PRO A 566 -10.82 -7.91 -9.76
CA PRO A 566 -11.54 -6.65 -9.91
C PRO A 566 -12.56 -6.64 -11.05
N PHE A 567 -12.33 -7.38 -12.12
CA PHE A 567 -13.29 -7.46 -13.22
C PHE A 567 -14.61 -8.12 -12.82
N PHE A 568 -14.58 -9.06 -11.88
CA PHE A 568 -15.78 -9.76 -11.47
C PHE A 568 -16.70 -8.92 -10.59
N PHE A 569 -16.17 -8.03 -9.77
CA PHE A 569 -17.01 -7.15 -8.99
C PHE A 569 -17.43 -5.87 -9.73
N LEU A 570 -16.90 -5.60 -10.93
CA LEU A 570 -17.41 -4.47 -11.75
C LEU A 570 -18.89 -4.62 -12.06
N ASP A 571 -19.33 -5.83 -12.34
CA ASP A 571 -20.69 -6.16 -12.75
C ASP A 571 -21.46 -6.92 -11.65
N ASN A 572 -20.75 -7.43 -10.65
CA ASN A 572 -21.31 -8.16 -9.53
C ASN A 572 -20.99 -7.50 -8.17
N PRO A 573 -21.76 -6.47 -7.78
CA PRO A 573 -21.55 -5.77 -6.51
C PRO A 573 -21.69 -6.67 -5.28
N VAL A 574 -22.39 -7.80 -5.38
CA VAL A 574 -22.60 -8.77 -4.28
C VAL A 574 -21.26 -9.33 -3.74
N LEU A 575 -20.22 -9.39 -4.57
CA LEU A 575 -18.88 -9.81 -4.14
C LEU A 575 -18.23 -8.84 -3.15
N LEU A 576 -18.65 -7.59 -3.10
CA LEU A 576 -18.18 -6.62 -2.12
C LEU A 576 -19.18 -6.52 -0.97
N ILE A 577 -18.80 -7.00 0.21
CA ILE A 577 -19.70 -7.12 1.36
C ILE A 577 -20.38 -5.77 1.67
N GLY A 578 -21.70 -5.76 1.64
CA GLY A 578 -22.56 -4.62 1.97
C GLY A 578 -22.71 -3.58 0.88
N VAL A 579 -22.15 -3.77 -0.32
CA VAL A 579 -22.24 -2.79 -1.42
C VAL A 579 -23.57 -2.88 -2.16
N ASP A 580 -24.12 -4.08 -2.31
CA ASP A 580 -25.47 -4.27 -2.84
C ASP A 580 -26.50 -4.33 -1.68
N PRO A 581 -27.37 -3.31 -1.54
CA PRO A 581 -28.37 -3.30 -0.46
C PRO A 581 -29.46 -4.37 -0.63
N ALA A 582 -29.64 -4.89 -1.84
CA ALA A 582 -30.63 -5.93 -2.14
C ALA A 582 -30.12 -7.35 -1.85
N ALA A 583 -28.80 -7.53 -1.77
CA ALA A 583 -28.19 -8.84 -1.55
C ALA A 583 -28.38 -9.32 -0.11
N THR A 584 -28.86 -10.54 0.03
CA THR A 584 -28.93 -11.21 1.33
C THR A 584 -27.56 -11.71 1.78
N ALA A 585 -27.38 -11.93 3.09
CA ALA A 585 -26.16 -12.51 3.62
C ALA A 585 -25.85 -13.89 3.01
N VAL A 586 -26.88 -14.66 2.68
CA VAL A 586 -26.73 -16.00 2.06
C VAL A 586 -26.21 -15.85 0.63
N GLU A 587 -26.72 -14.93 -0.16
CA GLU A 587 -26.25 -14.67 -1.52
C GLU A 587 -24.81 -14.17 -1.52
N THR A 588 -24.45 -13.28 -0.61
CA THR A 588 -23.06 -12.81 -0.45
C THR A 588 -22.11 -13.96 -0.07
N LEU A 589 -22.49 -14.79 0.90
CA LEU A 589 -21.67 -15.95 1.29
C LEU A 589 -21.52 -16.94 0.14
N TRP A 590 -22.60 -17.19 -0.62
CA TRP A 590 -22.56 -18.06 -1.79
C TRP A 590 -21.64 -17.51 -2.87
N ALA A 591 -21.76 -16.23 -3.20
CA ALA A 591 -20.88 -15.56 -4.17
C ALA A 591 -19.40 -15.62 -3.76
N VAL A 592 -19.08 -15.38 -2.49
CA VAL A 592 -17.71 -15.50 -1.96
C VAL A 592 -17.20 -16.93 -2.03
N PHE A 593 -18.03 -17.92 -1.69
CA PHE A 593 -17.68 -19.34 -1.78
C PHE A 593 -17.45 -19.76 -3.23
N SER A 594 -18.35 -19.44 -4.14
CA SER A 594 -18.23 -19.72 -5.57
C SER A 594 -16.96 -19.07 -6.15
N ALA A 595 -16.68 -17.80 -5.80
CA ALA A 595 -15.47 -17.08 -6.20
C ALA A 595 -14.19 -17.73 -5.63
N ALA A 596 -14.21 -18.25 -4.40
CA ALA A 596 -13.08 -18.96 -3.82
C ALA A 596 -12.78 -20.27 -4.57
N VAL A 597 -13.81 -21.01 -4.96
CA VAL A 597 -13.67 -22.23 -5.78
C VAL A 597 -13.23 -21.89 -7.20
N GLY A 598 -13.74 -20.79 -7.78
CA GLY A 598 -13.28 -20.27 -9.06
C GLY A 598 -11.79 -19.88 -9.02
N THR A 599 -11.36 -19.25 -7.92
CA THR A 599 -9.95 -18.96 -7.65
C THR A 599 -9.09 -20.22 -7.59
N PHE A 600 -9.56 -21.28 -6.91
CA PHE A 600 -8.89 -22.58 -6.89
C PHE A 600 -8.71 -23.15 -8.30
N ALA A 601 -9.74 -23.09 -9.13
CA ALA A 601 -9.68 -23.57 -10.52
C ALA A 601 -8.66 -22.77 -11.34
N LEU A 602 -8.69 -21.45 -11.23
CA LEU A 602 -7.76 -20.56 -11.95
C LEU A 602 -6.30 -20.87 -11.58
N VAL A 603 -6.01 -20.93 -10.30
CA VAL A 603 -4.65 -21.21 -9.82
C VAL A 603 -4.21 -22.61 -10.24
N GLY A 604 -5.09 -23.62 -10.17
CA GLY A 604 -4.82 -24.97 -10.66
C GLY A 604 -4.48 -25.02 -12.15
N ALA A 605 -5.21 -24.24 -12.95
CA ALA A 605 -4.93 -24.08 -14.38
C ALA A 605 -3.58 -23.43 -14.66
N LEU A 606 -3.24 -22.36 -13.92
CA LEU A 606 -2.01 -21.58 -14.09
C LEU A 606 -0.76 -22.35 -13.63
N GLU A 607 -0.82 -22.97 -12.44
CA GLU A 607 0.29 -23.75 -11.89
C GLU A 607 0.40 -25.13 -12.55
N GLY A 608 -0.67 -25.60 -13.19
CA GLY A 608 -0.71 -26.90 -13.87
C GLY A 608 -0.62 -28.09 -12.91
N TRP A 609 -1.15 -27.92 -11.69
CA TRP A 609 -1.14 -28.91 -10.64
C TRP A 609 -2.39 -28.77 -9.74
N ILE A 610 -3.01 -29.90 -9.39
CA ILE A 610 -4.03 -29.99 -8.34
C ILE A 610 -3.71 -31.20 -7.45
N LEU A 611 -4.17 -32.41 -7.80
CA LEU A 611 -3.80 -33.65 -7.13
C LEU A 611 -2.54 -34.27 -7.75
N CYS A 612 -2.37 -34.07 -9.06
CA CYS A 612 -1.21 -34.44 -9.85
C CYS A 612 -1.01 -33.41 -10.97
N LYS A 613 -0.01 -33.63 -11.85
CA LYS A 613 0.27 -32.72 -12.98
C LYS A 613 -0.93 -32.65 -13.91
N CYS A 614 -1.46 -31.44 -14.15
CA CYS A 614 -2.57 -31.20 -15.07
C CYS A 614 -2.13 -31.32 -16.53
N GLY A 615 -2.88 -32.08 -17.34
CA GLY A 615 -2.77 -32.04 -18.79
C GLY A 615 -3.34 -30.75 -19.38
N TRP A 616 -3.07 -30.50 -20.68
CA TRP A 616 -3.58 -29.28 -21.35
C TRP A 616 -5.11 -29.19 -21.33
N ALA A 617 -5.82 -30.32 -21.57
CA ALA A 617 -7.29 -30.35 -21.52
C ALA A 617 -7.82 -29.99 -20.14
N GLU A 618 -7.22 -30.56 -19.07
CA GLU A 618 -7.58 -30.27 -17.68
C GLU A 618 -7.39 -28.79 -17.35
N ARG A 619 -6.28 -28.19 -17.81
CA ARG A 619 -5.99 -26.77 -17.62
C ARG A 619 -7.00 -25.88 -18.34
N ILE A 620 -7.41 -26.23 -19.57
CA ILE A 620 -8.43 -25.48 -20.32
C ILE A 620 -9.78 -25.55 -19.60
N VAL A 621 -10.20 -26.75 -19.15
CA VAL A 621 -11.44 -26.91 -18.40
C VAL A 621 -11.44 -26.07 -17.13
N LEU A 622 -10.36 -26.12 -16.35
CA LEU A 622 -10.23 -25.30 -15.13
C LEU A 622 -10.23 -23.80 -15.42
N PHE A 623 -9.55 -23.38 -16.50
CA PHE A 623 -9.50 -21.98 -16.91
C PHE A 623 -10.88 -21.45 -17.35
N ILE A 624 -11.70 -22.28 -17.99
CA ILE A 624 -13.09 -21.95 -18.35
C ILE A 624 -14.01 -22.02 -17.13
N ALA A 625 -13.84 -23.00 -16.25
CA ALA A 625 -14.65 -23.15 -15.04
C ALA A 625 -14.48 -21.99 -14.06
N SER A 626 -13.31 -21.35 -14.03
CA SER A 626 -13.03 -20.23 -13.14
C SER A 626 -13.97 -19.03 -13.38
N PRO A 627 -14.04 -18.41 -14.57
CA PRO A 627 -14.96 -17.30 -14.80
C PRO A 627 -16.43 -17.71 -14.62
N LEU A 628 -16.82 -18.94 -14.95
CA LEU A 628 -18.20 -19.40 -14.72
C LEU A 628 -18.62 -19.37 -13.26
N LEU A 629 -17.68 -19.57 -12.32
CA LEU A 629 -17.90 -19.49 -10.87
C LEU A 629 -17.74 -18.08 -10.30
N LEU A 630 -17.13 -17.19 -11.06
CA LEU A 630 -16.90 -15.81 -10.66
C LEU A 630 -18.03 -14.88 -11.17
N PHE A 631 -18.74 -15.26 -12.25
CA PHE A 631 -19.95 -14.61 -12.70
C PHE A 631 -21.17 -15.12 -11.94
N PRO A 632 -22.03 -14.22 -11.43
CA PRO A 632 -23.20 -14.63 -10.67
C PRO A 632 -24.23 -15.33 -11.57
N GLY A 633 -24.59 -16.54 -11.20
CA GLY A 633 -25.65 -17.27 -11.89
C GLY A 633 -25.70 -18.73 -11.46
N THR A 634 -26.86 -19.25 -11.06
CA THR A 634 -26.98 -20.64 -10.61
C THR A 634 -26.55 -21.65 -11.67
N MET A 635 -26.88 -21.40 -12.95
CA MET A 635 -26.47 -22.27 -14.05
C MET A 635 -24.98 -22.21 -14.34
N THR A 636 -24.36 -21.03 -14.27
CA THR A 636 -22.92 -20.85 -14.45
C THR A 636 -22.14 -21.51 -13.30
N ASP A 637 -22.63 -21.39 -12.07
CA ASP A 637 -22.06 -22.04 -10.90
C ASP A 637 -22.09 -23.57 -11.05
N PHE A 638 -23.24 -24.17 -11.43
CA PHE A 638 -23.34 -25.61 -11.66
C PHE A 638 -22.38 -26.10 -12.75
N ALA A 639 -22.26 -25.36 -13.85
CA ALA A 639 -21.33 -25.71 -14.92
C ALA A 639 -19.87 -25.63 -14.47
N GLY A 640 -19.49 -24.59 -13.69
CA GLY A 640 -18.17 -24.43 -13.12
C GLY A 640 -17.82 -25.53 -12.12
N PHE A 641 -18.71 -25.84 -11.17
CA PHE A 641 -18.51 -26.94 -10.21
C PHE A 641 -18.40 -28.29 -10.92
N ALA A 642 -19.24 -28.55 -11.92
CA ALA A 642 -19.19 -29.79 -12.71
C ALA A 642 -17.84 -29.94 -13.44
N GLY A 643 -17.33 -28.86 -14.05
CA GLY A 643 -16.02 -28.83 -14.71
C GLY A 643 -14.89 -29.16 -13.76
N ILE A 644 -14.87 -28.55 -12.56
CA ILE A 644 -13.85 -28.83 -11.54
C ILE A 644 -13.97 -30.27 -11.02
N ALA A 645 -15.19 -30.72 -10.72
CA ALA A 645 -15.42 -32.08 -10.25
C ALA A 645 -14.99 -33.14 -11.28
N ALA A 646 -15.22 -32.88 -12.58
CA ALA A 646 -14.76 -33.76 -13.66
C ALA A 646 -13.22 -33.85 -13.69
N VAL A 647 -12.50 -32.71 -13.59
CA VAL A 647 -11.03 -32.71 -13.56
C VAL A 647 -10.50 -33.43 -12.32
N ILE A 648 -11.04 -33.13 -11.13
CA ILE A 648 -10.62 -33.80 -9.87
C ILE A 648 -10.91 -35.28 -9.94
N GLY A 649 -12.08 -35.70 -10.40
CA GLY A 649 -12.45 -37.09 -10.57
C GLY A 649 -11.53 -37.84 -11.52
N PHE A 650 -11.20 -37.22 -12.67
CA PHE A 650 -10.26 -37.78 -13.64
C PHE A 650 -8.85 -37.92 -13.05
N GLN A 651 -8.35 -36.93 -12.34
CA GLN A 651 -7.04 -36.99 -11.68
C GLN A 651 -7.00 -38.04 -10.56
N PHE A 652 -8.10 -38.20 -9.80
CA PHE A 652 -8.20 -39.22 -8.77
C PHE A 652 -8.13 -40.64 -9.37
N LEU A 653 -8.83 -40.87 -10.47
CA LEU A 653 -8.78 -42.16 -11.19
C LEU A 653 -7.38 -42.42 -11.79
N ARG A 654 -6.72 -41.43 -12.32
CA ARG A 654 -5.35 -41.55 -12.86
C ARG A 654 -4.35 -41.87 -11.75
N ARG A 655 -4.42 -41.17 -10.62
CA ARG A 655 -3.55 -41.41 -9.47
C ARG A 655 -3.71 -42.84 -8.90
N ARG A 656 -4.95 -43.37 -8.86
CA ARG A 656 -5.23 -44.72 -8.41
C ARG A 656 -4.66 -45.80 -9.34
N LYS A 657 -4.37 -45.46 -10.60
CA LYS A 657 -3.73 -46.39 -11.54
C LYS A 657 -2.20 -46.37 -11.48
N GLU A 658 -1.64 -45.30 -10.92
CA GLU A 658 -0.19 -45.10 -10.78
C GLU A 658 0.33 -45.55 -9.40
N THR A 659 -0.56 -45.71 -8.39
CA THR A 659 -0.29 -46.39 -7.09
C THR A 659 -0.66 -47.86 -7.16
#